data_56feb779303739f886997d212a0665cf
#
_entry.id   56feb779303739f886997d212a0665cf
#
_cell.length_a   1.000
_cell.length_b   1.000
_cell.length_c   1.000
_cell.angle_alpha   90.00
_cell.angle_beta   90.00
_cell.angle_gamma   90.00
#
_symmetry.space_group_name_H-M   'P 1'
#
loop_
_entity.id
_entity.type
_entity.pdbx_description
1 polymer ?
#
loop_
_entity_poly.entity_id
_entity_poly.type
_entity_poly.pdbx_seq_one_letter_code
_entity_poly.pdbx_strand_id
1 'polypeptide(L)'
;MVVVVKVGREKEILLVDGGFKFLLGVNYWPRKLNIRMWRDWDEGAIREDISLMKSLGIRAVRFFIKDEDFADENVDIYPQALEKLRKFLDILYENSVAGFVSLIVGHMSGKNWRIPWTKFEDLYRSESIEKTMKFVERIVKEFKDHPAIAGWILSNEISLVKRGENREEALALLRVFSKTIKSIDKDHVVSSGDIPDSYLQETPNVKDYVDYVGPHLYLYDTDSIRHGYTYGAMLELFSNDGDIPVILEEFGFSTYQYSEDNHAKFVNEVLYTALAHNASGAFIWCFSDFIHESDPPYEWRPLEIGFGIVRKDGSLKPVAEVVKRFAKEVEEIEKLGIYTEFKRRPEVSVITPFYVFKDYEFVRYRNILGFWRSIQPVIIANILLSSAGIDNTVVYELDIEKTFNTKKLLVLPSTIVALSSTWRKMLNYVEKGGNLYVSFVKGLGEFRALHEAATHLWIELMGVENILEAGSPGIKYLGKTVIKFEKDLGFIGKGEEISIDIPVPVYTYRARPVDSEVIAVDNNNNPVLFKARRGRGYVYTMLLPIELIQSQIVVEYMDWSGKIQKIFRSIAKEVGIEIRYETPSPEIEIKPFYGKQSDIVIAINHGEHKKITITSTKQLKNITKIGGNAIVTSWTSTAIDIDMPKKSAVVLHVQYQL
;
A
#
# COMPACT_ATOMS: atom_id res chain seq x y z
N MET A 1 -11.36 32.77 12.11
CA MET A 1 -9.93 32.72 11.77
C MET A 1 -9.81 31.70 10.66
N VAL A 2 -9.51 32.11 9.44
CA VAL A 2 -9.37 31.19 8.31
C VAL A 2 -8.01 30.51 8.49
N VAL A 3 -8.01 29.19 8.53
CA VAL A 3 -6.81 28.40 8.78
C VAL A 3 -6.11 28.19 7.44
N VAL A 4 -4.90 28.70 7.31
CA VAL A 4 -3.99 28.38 6.21
C VAL A 4 -3.55 26.93 6.40
N VAL A 5 -3.90 26.05 5.48
CA VAL A 5 -3.52 24.64 5.58
C VAL A 5 -2.10 24.48 5.05
N LYS A 6 -1.12 24.40 5.96
CA LYS A 6 0.26 24.07 5.60
C LYS A 6 0.48 22.56 5.77
N VAL A 7 0.80 21.88 4.66
CA VAL A 7 1.19 20.48 4.69
C VAL A 7 2.70 20.36 4.56
N GLY A 8 3.34 19.76 5.54
CA GLY A 8 4.78 19.51 5.56
C GLY A 8 5.08 18.04 5.81
N ARG A 9 6.31 17.62 5.51
CA ARG A 9 6.79 16.24 5.73
C ARG A 9 7.57 16.15 7.04
N GLU A 10 7.25 15.11 7.84
CA GLU A 10 8.09 14.67 8.94
C GLU A 10 8.26 13.15 8.87
N LYS A 11 9.43 12.67 8.40
CA LYS A 11 9.73 11.25 8.21
C LYS A 11 8.65 10.53 7.39
N GLU A 12 7.93 9.61 8.05
CA GLU A 12 6.94 8.72 7.49
C GLU A 12 5.51 9.27 7.45
N ILE A 13 5.28 10.49 7.94
CA ILE A 13 3.95 11.13 7.96
C ILE A 13 4.00 12.56 7.43
N LEU A 14 2.87 13.03 6.92
CA LEU A 14 2.63 14.43 6.65
C LEU A 14 2.00 15.11 7.87
N LEU A 15 2.41 16.33 8.14
CA LEU A 15 1.84 17.17 9.16
C LEU A 15 1.00 18.27 8.51
N VAL A 16 -0.16 18.56 9.09
CA VAL A 16 -1.02 19.68 8.71
C VAL A 16 -0.99 20.70 9.85
N ASP A 17 -0.56 21.91 9.55
CA ASP A 17 -0.39 22.99 10.54
C ASP A 17 0.47 22.59 11.76
N GLY A 18 1.51 21.78 11.49
CA GLY A 18 2.45 21.31 12.51
C GLY A 18 1.97 20.15 13.38
N GLY A 19 0.79 19.60 13.13
CA GLY A 19 0.25 18.40 13.81
C GLY A 19 -0.20 17.34 12.83
N PHE A 20 -0.31 16.07 13.30
CA PHE A 20 -0.88 15.05 12.45
C PHE A 20 -2.38 15.27 12.30
N LYS A 21 -2.83 15.29 11.05
CA LYS A 21 -4.25 15.20 10.66
C LYS A 21 -4.37 14.32 9.45
N PHE A 22 -5.21 13.30 9.53
CA PHE A 22 -5.48 12.44 8.38
C PHE A 22 -6.14 13.24 7.26
N LEU A 23 -5.50 13.28 6.10
CA LEU A 23 -6.00 13.98 4.92
C LEU A 23 -7.11 13.14 4.26
N LEU A 24 -8.33 13.22 4.83
CA LEU A 24 -9.52 12.65 4.22
C LEU A 24 -9.92 13.51 3.02
N GLY A 25 -9.79 12.95 1.83
CA GLY A 25 -9.99 13.70 0.59
C GLY A 25 -10.81 12.99 -0.46
N VAL A 26 -11.07 13.71 -1.53
CA VAL A 26 -11.70 13.21 -2.75
C VAL A 26 -10.95 13.73 -3.98
N ASN A 27 -11.00 12.96 -5.05
CA ASN A 27 -10.70 13.44 -6.39
C ASN A 27 -11.93 14.18 -6.94
N TYR A 28 -11.71 15.35 -7.53
CA TYR A 28 -12.79 16.26 -7.81
C TYR A 28 -12.87 16.72 -9.28
N TRP A 29 -14.00 16.42 -9.84
CA TRP A 29 -14.62 17.13 -10.95
C TRP A 29 -16.02 17.60 -10.50
N PRO A 30 -16.46 18.84 -10.81
CA PRO A 30 -17.76 19.33 -10.36
C PRO A 30 -18.91 18.47 -10.84
N ARG A 31 -19.85 18.18 -9.96
CA ARG A 31 -21.00 17.31 -10.23
C ARG A 31 -21.77 17.67 -11.49
N LYS A 32 -22.02 18.97 -11.70
CA LYS A 32 -22.79 19.46 -12.86
C LYS A 32 -21.96 19.66 -14.13
N LEU A 33 -20.63 19.68 -14.03
CA LEU A 33 -19.73 20.03 -15.13
C LEU A 33 -18.79 18.88 -15.50
N ASN A 34 -18.46 18.02 -14.55
CA ASN A 34 -17.45 16.96 -14.67
C ASN A 34 -16.17 17.48 -15.36
N ILE A 35 -15.67 16.75 -16.36
CA ILE A 35 -14.47 17.08 -17.13
C ILE A 35 -14.53 18.37 -17.95
N ARG A 36 -15.69 19.02 -18.02
CA ARG A 36 -15.90 20.31 -18.69
C ARG A 36 -15.72 21.50 -17.74
N MET A 37 -15.31 21.27 -16.48
CA MET A 37 -15.19 22.28 -15.42
C MET A 37 -14.61 23.60 -15.90
N TRP A 38 -13.49 23.56 -16.62
CA TRP A 38 -12.77 24.76 -17.02
C TRP A 38 -13.36 25.47 -18.24
N ARG A 39 -14.09 24.73 -19.10
CA ARG A 39 -14.80 25.28 -20.27
C ARG A 39 -16.15 25.90 -19.89
N ASP A 40 -16.96 25.11 -19.19
CA ASP A 40 -18.36 25.43 -18.89
C ASP A 40 -18.53 26.03 -17.48
N TRP A 41 -17.54 26.75 -17.00
CA TRP A 41 -17.41 27.26 -15.64
C TRP A 41 -18.74 27.71 -15.00
N ASP A 42 -19.14 27.11 -13.90
CA ASP A 42 -20.26 27.47 -13.06
C ASP A 42 -19.82 27.56 -11.59
N GLU A 43 -19.55 28.80 -11.14
CA GLU A 43 -19.09 29.05 -9.77
C GLU A 43 -20.13 28.61 -8.72
N GLY A 44 -21.44 28.78 -9.04
CA GLY A 44 -22.52 28.39 -8.12
C GLY A 44 -22.53 26.88 -7.89
N ALA A 45 -22.43 26.10 -8.97
CA ALA A 45 -22.34 24.64 -8.87
C ALA A 45 -21.11 24.15 -8.08
N ILE A 46 -19.97 24.81 -8.29
CA ILE A 46 -18.73 24.49 -7.56
C ILE A 46 -18.87 24.81 -6.06
N ARG A 47 -19.45 25.95 -5.72
CA ARG A 47 -19.73 26.34 -4.32
C ARG A 47 -20.67 25.37 -3.60
N GLU A 48 -21.71 24.90 -4.28
CA GLU A 48 -22.61 23.85 -3.76
C GLU A 48 -21.83 22.57 -3.43
N ASP A 49 -20.98 22.10 -4.32
CA ASP A 49 -20.19 20.89 -4.16
C ASP A 49 -19.19 21.01 -3.00
N ILE A 50 -18.43 22.11 -2.93
CA ILE A 50 -17.44 22.31 -1.87
C ILE A 50 -18.12 22.48 -0.50
N SER A 51 -19.27 23.15 -0.44
CA SER A 51 -20.07 23.24 0.79
C SER A 51 -20.55 21.85 1.25
N LEU A 52 -20.99 21.00 0.31
CA LEU A 52 -21.40 19.64 0.62
C LEU A 52 -20.20 18.81 1.12
N MET A 53 -19.04 18.90 0.49
CA MET A 53 -17.79 18.24 0.96
C MET A 53 -17.46 18.62 2.39
N LYS A 54 -17.51 19.92 2.71
CA LYS A 54 -17.29 20.41 4.08
C LYS A 54 -18.27 19.77 5.08
N SER A 55 -19.55 19.65 4.71
CA SER A 55 -20.56 19.02 5.56
C SER A 55 -20.33 17.53 5.82
N LEU A 56 -19.60 16.86 4.92
CA LEU A 56 -19.16 15.47 5.04
C LEU A 56 -17.81 15.33 5.79
N GLY A 57 -17.17 16.44 6.15
CA GLY A 57 -15.89 16.46 6.86
C GLY A 57 -14.68 16.18 5.95
N ILE A 58 -14.83 16.33 4.63
CA ILE A 58 -13.73 16.21 3.66
C ILE A 58 -12.80 17.40 3.84
N ARG A 59 -11.50 17.13 4.00
CA ARG A 59 -10.45 18.12 4.32
C ARG A 59 -9.58 18.47 3.14
N ALA A 60 -9.54 17.61 2.11
CA ALA A 60 -8.67 17.77 0.96
C ALA A 60 -9.39 17.44 -0.35
N VAL A 61 -8.96 18.12 -1.39
CA VAL A 61 -9.44 17.89 -2.76
C VAL A 61 -8.23 17.77 -3.67
N ARG A 62 -8.11 16.65 -4.39
CA ARG A 62 -7.23 16.55 -5.53
C ARG A 62 -8.00 16.95 -6.78
N PHE A 63 -7.53 17.94 -7.51
CA PHE A 63 -8.17 18.44 -8.71
C PHE A 63 -7.17 18.58 -9.85
N PHE A 64 -7.67 18.77 -11.06
CA PHE A 64 -6.92 18.54 -12.28
C PHE A 64 -6.91 19.78 -13.16
N ILE A 65 -5.71 20.22 -13.55
CA ILE A 65 -5.54 21.24 -14.58
C ILE A 65 -5.55 20.56 -15.94
N LYS A 66 -6.67 20.67 -16.66
CA LYS A 66 -6.76 20.09 -17.99
C LYS A 66 -5.98 20.92 -18.99
N ASP A 67 -4.86 20.38 -19.46
CA ASP A 67 -3.84 21.08 -20.21
C ASP A 67 -4.38 21.92 -21.38
N GLU A 68 -5.26 21.34 -22.22
CA GLU A 68 -5.86 22.02 -23.39
C GLU A 68 -6.83 23.16 -23.04
N ASP A 69 -7.32 23.23 -21.80
CA ASP A 69 -8.19 24.29 -21.32
C ASP A 69 -7.38 25.43 -20.66
N PHE A 70 -6.05 25.23 -20.48
CA PHE A 70 -5.17 26.19 -19.84
C PHE A 70 -4.14 26.85 -20.76
N ALA A 71 -3.65 26.15 -21.79
CA ALA A 71 -2.60 26.68 -22.65
C ALA A 71 -2.69 26.17 -24.10
N ASP A 72 -2.04 26.88 -24.99
CA ASP A 72 -1.86 26.51 -26.40
C ASP A 72 -0.56 25.71 -26.63
N GLU A 73 -0.21 25.44 -27.89
CA GLU A 73 0.99 24.73 -28.30
C GLU A 73 2.32 25.48 -28.05
N ASN A 74 2.26 26.79 -27.83
CA ASN A 74 3.41 27.63 -27.48
C ASN A 74 3.59 27.75 -25.94
N VAL A 75 2.70 27.12 -25.17
CA VAL A 75 2.60 27.25 -23.72
C VAL A 75 2.17 28.66 -23.29
N ASP A 76 1.40 29.37 -24.13
CA ASP A 76 0.79 30.61 -23.77
C ASP A 76 -0.49 30.31 -22.97
N ILE A 77 -0.43 30.65 -21.68
CA ILE A 77 -1.52 30.33 -20.74
C ILE A 77 -2.67 31.32 -20.93
N TYR A 78 -3.89 30.80 -21.01
CA TYR A 78 -5.09 31.59 -21.14
C TYR A 78 -5.41 32.37 -19.86
N PRO A 79 -5.47 33.72 -19.87
CA PRO A 79 -5.73 34.52 -18.68
C PRO A 79 -7.03 34.13 -17.94
N GLN A 80 -8.06 33.75 -18.70
CA GLN A 80 -9.34 33.31 -18.16
C GLN A 80 -9.22 32.00 -17.36
N ALA A 81 -8.32 31.08 -17.75
CA ALA A 81 -8.08 29.85 -17.03
C ALA A 81 -7.43 30.13 -15.66
N LEU A 82 -6.46 31.07 -15.61
CA LEU A 82 -5.85 31.51 -14.34
C LEU A 82 -6.88 32.18 -13.43
N GLU A 83 -7.78 33.00 -13.98
CA GLU A 83 -8.87 33.63 -13.20
C GLU A 83 -9.82 32.57 -12.61
N LYS A 84 -10.25 31.59 -13.40
CA LYS A 84 -11.09 30.49 -12.93
C LYS A 84 -10.38 29.67 -11.85
N LEU A 85 -9.10 29.37 -12.01
CA LEU A 85 -8.32 28.65 -11.01
C LEU A 85 -8.22 29.44 -9.71
N ARG A 86 -7.98 30.76 -9.77
CA ARG A 86 -7.96 31.61 -8.58
C ARG A 86 -9.30 31.57 -7.84
N LYS A 87 -10.42 31.75 -8.55
CA LYS A 87 -11.77 31.65 -7.97
C LYS A 87 -12.03 30.28 -7.34
N PHE A 88 -11.57 29.20 -7.98
CA PHE A 88 -11.70 27.87 -7.40
C PHE A 88 -10.91 27.73 -6.10
N LEU A 89 -9.68 28.20 -6.07
CA LEU A 89 -8.84 28.19 -4.87
C LEU A 89 -9.43 29.06 -3.75
N ASP A 90 -10.01 30.23 -4.09
CA ASP A 90 -10.71 31.08 -3.13
C ASP A 90 -11.88 30.31 -2.49
N ILE A 91 -12.68 29.58 -3.28
CA ILE A 91 -13.78 28.75 -2.76
C ILE A 91 -13.27 27.66 -1.82
N LEU A 92 -12.17 27.00 -2.16
CA LEU A 92 -11.54 25.99 -1.27
C LEU A 92 -11.10 26.64 0.05
N TYR A 93 -10.43 27.79 -0.02
CA TYR A 93 -9.97 28.52 1.14
C TYR A 93 -11.11 28.95 2.07
N GLU A 94 -12.17 29.54 1.54
CA GLU A 94 -13.38 29.94 2.28
C GLU A 94 -14.02 28.78 3.04
N ASN A 95 -13.84 27.55 2.54
CA ASN A 95 -14.36 26.33 3.14
C ASN A 95 -13.32 25.55 3.97
N SER A 96 -12.09 26.04 4.09
CA SER A 96 -10.98 25.38 4.78
C SER A 96 -10.66 23.99 4.21
N VAL A 97 -10.70 23.85 2.88
CA VAL A 97 -10.38 22.65 2.14
C VAL A 97 -9.01 22.81 1.48
N ALA A 98 -8.12 21.84 1.69
CA ALA A 98 -6.78 21.83 1.11
C ALA A 98 -6.81 21.39 -0.36
N GLY A 99 -6.11 22.10 -1.24
CA GLY A 99 -6.04 21.80 -2.67
C GLY A 99 -4.72 21.09 -3.04
N PHE A 100 -4.82 19.91 -3.61
CA PHE A 100 -3.72 19.18 -4.25
C PHE A 100 -3.91 19.26 -5.76
N VAL A 101 -2.93 19.85 -6.44
CA VAL A 101 -3.05 20.22 -7.86
C VAL A 101 -2.33 19.23 -8.75
N SER A 102 -3.06 18.44 -9.55
CA SER A 102 -2.46 17.66 -10.63
C SER A 102 -2.25 18.57 -11.85
N LEU A 103 -0.97 18.79 -12.19
CA LEU A 103 -0.56 19.83 -13.14
C LEU A 103 -0.63 19.40 -14.59
N ILE A 104 -0.43 18.11 -14.89
CA ILE A 104 -0.51 17.54 -16.23
C ILE A 104 -1.55 16.43 -16.25
N VAL A 105 -2.63 16.63 -17.01
CA VAL A 105 -3.69 15.62 -17.11
C VAL A 105 -3.60 14.92 -18.45
N GLY A 106 -2.62 14.04 -18.59
CA GLY A 106 -2.43 13.25 -19.82
C GLY A 106 -3.43 12.09 -19.95
N HIS A 107 -3.83 11.46 -18.84
CA HIS A 107 -4.78 10.35 -18.82
C HIS A 107 -5.94 10.64 -17.87
N MET A 108 -7.16 10.20 -18.22
CA MET A 108 -8.35 10.32 -17.38
C MET A 108 -9.37 9.26 -17.77
N SER A 109 -9.76 8.40 -16.82
CA SER A 109 -10.89 7.46 -16.96
C SER A 109 -10.80 6.52 -18.19
N GLY A 110 -9.57 6.20 -18.66
CA GLY A 110 -9.34 5.31 -19.80
C GLY A 110 -9.18 6.04 -21.16
N LYS A 111 -9.03 7.35 -21.15
CA LYS A 111 -8.71 8.14 -22.34
C LYS A 111 -7.47 8.99 -22.14
N ASN A 112 -6.58 9.01 -23.12
CA ASN A 112 -5.46 9.95 -23.20
C ASN A 112 -5.95 11.30 -23.77
N TRP A 113 -5.60 12.38 -23.07
CA TRP A 113 -6.02 13.74 -23.40
C TRP A 113 -4.87 14.53 -23.97
N ARG A 114 -5.16 15.41 -24.88
CA ARG A 114 -4.15 16.21 -25.56
C ARG A 114 -3.38 17.07 -24.55
N ILE A 115 -2.04 16.99 -24.62
CA ILE A 115 -1.12 17.96 -24.05
C ILE A 115 -0.73 18.89 -25.22
N PRO A 116 -1.14 20.17 -25.25
CA PRO A 116 -1.09 20.98 -26.47
C PRO A 116 0.32 21.14 -27.06
N TRP A 117 1.34 21.23 -26.21
CA TRP A 117 2.72 21.55 -26.59
C TRP A 117 3.60 20.34 -26.90
N THR A 118 3.07 19.12 -26.82
CA THR A 118 3.83 17.89 -27.11
C THR A 118 2.96 16.80 -27.71
N LYS A 119 3.56 15.91 -28.48
CA LYS A 119 2.97 14.63 -28.85
C LYS A 119 3.27 13.60 -27.79
N PHE A 120 2.43 12.57 -27.66
CA PHE A 120 2.64 11.52 -26.67
C PHE A 120 3.97 10.77 -26.86
N GLU A 121 4.37 10.53 -28.11
CA GLU A 121 5.63 9.86 -28.44
C GLU A 121 6.85 10.65 -28.00
N ASP A 122 6.72 11.98 -27.91
CA ASP A 122 7.82 12.90 -27.61
C ASP A 122 7.84 13.35 -26.14
N LEU A 123 6.97 12.79 -25.28
CA LEU A 123 6.73 13.25 -23.90
C LEU A 123 8.02 13.38 -23.08
N TYR A 124 8.95 12.45 -23.22
CA TYR A 124 10.22 12.42 -22.49
C TYR A 124 11.39 13.10 -23.24
N ARG A 125 11.16 13.70 -24.42
CA ARG A 125 12.19 14.47 -25.11
C ARG A 125 12.47 15.79 -24.41
N SER A 126 13.72 16.24 -24.45
CA SER A 126 14.16 17.46 -23.77
C SER A 126 13.31 18.68 -24.09
N GLU A 127 12.92 18.88 -25.35
CA GLU A 127 12.08 19.99 -25.79
C GLU A 127 10.68 19.93 -25.14
N SER A 128 10.09 18.74 -25.07
CA SER A 128 8.77 18.54 -24.44
C SER A 128 8.84 18.75 -22.94
N ILE A 129 9.89 18.26 -22.28
CA ILE A 129 10.14 18.48 -20.86
C ILE A 129 10.31 19.98 -20.57
N GLU A 130 11.09 20.71 -21.40
CA GLU A 130 11.28 22.16 -21.25
C GLU A 130 9.96 22.92 -21.33
N LYS A 131 9.14 22.64 -22.36
CA LYS A 131 7.81 23.23 -22.51
C LYS A 131 6.89 22.89 -21.34
N THR A 132 6.88 21.63 -20.91
CA THR A 132 6.11 21.20 -19.75
C THR A 132 6.54 21.94 -18.48
N MET A 133 7.85 22.10 -18.25
CA MET A 133 8.34 22.82 -17.09
C MET A 133 8.03 24.33 -17.16
N LYS A 134 8.03 24.93 -18.36
CA LYS A 134 7.59 26.32 -18.56
C LYS A 134 6.13 26.52 -18.13
N PHE A 135 5.25 25.56 -18.48
CA PHE A 135 3.86 25.55 -18.01
C PHE A 135 3.75 25.42 -16.50
N VAL A 136 4.43 24.41 -15.93
CA VAL A 136 4.47 24.16 -14.48
C VAL A 136 4.97 25.39 -13.72
N GLU A 137 6.10 25.94 -14.16
CA GLU A 137 6.70 27.13 -13.55
C GLU A 137 5.74 28.32 -13.50
N ARG A 138 4.98 28.55 -14.58
CA ARG A 138 4.03 29.64 -14.66
C ARG A 138 2.86 29.47 -13.67
N ILE A 139 2.28 28.26 -13.60
CA ILE A 139 1.17 27.96 -12.67
C ILE A 139 1.66 28.07 -11.23
N VAL A 140 2.81 27.47 -10.91
CA VAL A 140 3.34 27.47 -9.54
C VAL A 140 3.70 28.88 -9.08
N LYS A 141 4.36 29.70 -9.90
CA LYS A 141 4.67 31.10 -9.58
C LYS A 141 3.43 31.92 -9.29
N GLU A 142 2.34 31.71 -10.02
CA GLU A 142 1.09 32.45 -9.88
C GLU A 142 0.35 32.09 -8.59
N PHE A 143 0.42 30.81 -8.14
CA PHE A 143 -0.47 30.31 -7.09
C PHE A 143 0.23 29.79 -5.84
N LYS A 144 1.57 29.72 -5.77
CA LYS A 144 2.31 29.20 -4.61
C LYS A 144 1.98 29.90 -3.28
N ASP A 145 1.60 31.16 -3.33
CA ASP A 145 1.26 31.94 -2.14
C ASP A 145 -0.25 31.87 -1.81
N HIS A 146 -1.02 31.11 -2.56
CA HIS A 146 -2.45 30.98 -2.30
C HIS A 146 -2.71 30.00 -1.14
N PRO A 147 -3.43 30.42 -0.09
CA PRO A 147 -3.54 29.63 1.17
C PRO A 147 -4.30 28.32 1.07
N ALA A 148 -5.01 28.05 -0.04
CA ALA A 148 -5.67 26.77 -0.27
C ALA A 148 -4.73 25.74 -0.90
N ILE A 149 -3.58 26.12 -1.45
CA ILE A 149 -2.62 25.16 -2.02
C ILE A 149 -1.98 24.36 -0.89
N ALA A 150 -2.02 23.05 -1.01
CA ALA A 150 -1.39 22.11 -0.09
C ALA A 150 -0.26 21.31 -0.74
N GLY A 151 -0.37 21.02 -2.03
CA GLY A 151 0.64 20.24 -2.74
C GLY A 151 0.51 20.29 -4.26
N TRP A 152 1.61 19.94 -4.91
CA TRP A 152 1.76 19.88 -6.34
C TRP A 152 1.99 18.45 -6.79
N ILE A 153 1.19 17.97 -7.72
CA ILE A 153 1.28 16.62 -8.27
C ILE A 153 1.67 16.74 -9.73
N LEU A 154 2.71 16.00 -10.16
CA LEU A 154 3.22 16.07 -11.53
C LEU A 154 2.08 15.85 -12.54
N SER A 155 1.36 14.75 -12.38
CA SER A 155 0.41 14.35 -13.42
C SER A 155 -0.78 13.58 -12.87
N ASN A 156 -1.69 13.24 -13.77
CA ASN A 156 -2.62 12.14 -13.59
C ASN A 156 -2.23 10.99 -14.50
N GLU A 157 -1.58 9.97 -13.92
CA GLU A 157 -1.25 8.69 -14.57
C GLU A 157 -0.53 8.83 -15.93
N ILE A 158 0.47 9.70 -15.98
CA ILE A 158 1.18 9.97 -17.23
C ILE A 158 1.84 8.73 -17.85
N SER A 159 2.15 7.72 -17.04
CA SER A 159 2.67 6.43 -17.50
C SER A 159 1.68 5.63 -18.34
N LEU A 160 0.37 5.94 -18.28
CA LEU A 160 -0.64 5.38 -19.17
C LEU A 160 -0.70 6.10 -20.52
N VAL A 161 -0.21 7.33 -20.59
CA VAL A 161 -0.05 8.06 -21.86
C VAL A 161 1.15 7.50 -22.59
N LYS A 162 2.30 7.53 -21.94
CA LYS A 162 3.55 6.92 -22.40
C LYS A 162 4.43 6.57 -21.21
N ARG A 163 4.92 5.34 -21.17
CA ARG A 163 6.00 4.96 -20.25
C ARG A 163 7.35 5.44 -20.80
N GLY A 164 8.24 5.85 -19.91
CA GLY A 164 9.65 6.01 -20.27
C GLY A 164 10.21 4.69 -20.81
N GLU A 165 11.10 4.77 -21.77
CA GLU A 165 11.77 3.59 -22.36
C GLU A 165 12.53 2.79 -21.30
N ASN A 166 13.00 3.50 -20.30
CA ASN A 166 13.65 2.93 -19.11
C ASN A 166 13.38 3.81 -17.89
N ARG A 167 13.82 3.32 -16.74
CA ARG A 167 13.64 4.01 -15.45
C ARG A 167 14.30 5.37 -15.41
N GLU A 168 15.50 5.52 -15.94
CA GLU A 168 16.25 6.77 -15.90
C GLU A 168 15.56 7.88 -16.70
N GLU A 169 14.95 7.55 -17.83
CA GLU A 169 14.16 8.51 -18.61
C GLU A 169 12.95 9.01 -17.83
N ALA A 170 12.18 8.12 -17.22
CA ALA A 170 11.04 8.50 -16.38
C ALA A 170 11.49 9.35 -15.18
N LEU A 171 12.54 8.93 -14.48
CA LEU A 171 13.09 9.67 -13.35
C LEU A 171 13.67 11.03 -13.75
N ALA A 172 14.18 11.20 -14.97
CA ALA A 172 14.66 12.49 -15.45
C ALA A 172 13.53 13.53 -15.46
N LEU A 173 12.33 13.17 -15.95
CA LEU A 173 11.15 14.02 -15.91
C LEU A 173 10.80 14.41 -14.47
N LEU A 174 10.72 13.44 -13.55
CA LEU A 174 10.38 13.70 -12.15
C LEU A 174 11.43 14.59 -11.44
N ARG A 175 12.72 14.35 -11.72
CA ARG A 175 13.82 15.18 -11.17
C ARG A 175 13.72 16.63 -11.61
N VAL A 176 13.47 16.86 -12.91
CA VAL A 176 13.33 18.22 -13.45
C VAL A 176 12.09 18.88 -12.87
N PHE A 177 10.97 18.19 -12.81
CA PHE A 177 9.73 18.67 -12.20
C PHE A 177 9.93 19.08 -10.74
N SER A 178 10.45 18.18 -9.92
CA SER A 178 10.69 18.44 -8.50
C SER A 178 11.63 19.64 -8.29
N LYS A 179 12.73 19.71 -9.05
CA LYS A 179 13.68 20.85 -8.98
C LYS A 179 13.02 22.15 -9.40
N THR A 180 12.21 22.15 -10.45
CA THR A 180 11.47 23.32 -10.92
C THR A 180 10.54 23.82 -9.82
N ILE A 181 9.70 22.93 -9.25
CA ILE A 181 8.80 23.31 -8.15
C ILE A 181 9.60 23.84 -6.96
N LYS A 182 10.56 23.08 -6.43
CA LYS A 182 11.30 23.43 -5.22
C LYS A 182 12.21 24.67 -5.36
N SER A 183 12.54 25.07 -6.59
CA SER A 183 13.22 26.34 -6.85
C SER A 183 12.31 27.56 -6.66
N ILE A 184 10.99 27.39 -6.80
CA ILE A 184 9.98 28.43 -6.76
C ILE A 184 9.19 28.39 -5.44
N ASP A 185 8.86 27.19 -5.02
CA ASP A 185 8.00 26.87 -3.87
C ASP A 185 8.68 25.78 -3.02
N LYS A 186 9.15 26.17 -1.84
CA LYS A 186 9.82 25.26 -0.91
C LYS A 186 8.87 24.71 0.15
N ASP A 187 7.70 25.32 0.28
CA ASP A 187 6.80 25.09 1.41
C ASP A 187 5.79 23.97 1.14
N HIS A 188 5.33 23.81 -0.12
CA HIS A 188 4.30 22.82 -0.44
C HIS A 188 4.91 21.46 -0.85
N VAL A 189 4.19 20.39 -0.51
CA VAL A 189 4.62 19.02 -0.81
C VAL A 189 4.47 18.69 -2.29
N VAL A 190 5.31 17.77 -2.77
CA VAL A 190 5.37 17.34 -4.17
C VAL A 190 5.17 15.83 -4.26
N SER A 191 4.38 15.37 -5.24
CA SER A 191 4.17 13.96 -5.60
C SER A 191 4.16 13.77 -7.12
N SER A 192 4.20 12.52 -7.56
CA SER A 192 4.17 12.17 -8.99
C SER A 192 2.75 11.96 -9.55
N GLY A 193 1.82 11.37 -8.78
CA GLY A 193 0.44 11.10 -9.18
C GLY A 193 0.32 10.06 -10.29
N ASP A 194 0.69 8.79 -10.03
CA ASP A 194 0.75 7.78 -11.07
C ASP A 194 0.26 6.40 -10.60
N ILE A 195 0.13 5.47 -11.56
CA ILE A 195 -0.26 4.09 -11.30
C ILE A 195 0.81 3.33 -10.50
N PRO A 196 0.43 2.28 -9.75
CA PRO A 196 1.34 1.58 -8.83
C PRO A 196 2.57 0.95 -9.49
N ASP A 197 2.44 0.51 -10.75
CA ASP A 197 3.52 -0.14 -11.49
C ASP A 197 4.38 0.82 -12.33
N SER A 198 4.20 2.13 -12.12
CA SER A 198 5.01 3.18 -12.74
C SER A 198 6.38 3.30 -12.10
N TYR A 199 7.41 3.62 -12.91
CA TYR A 199 8.72 4.04 -12.41
C TYR A 199 8.66 5.27 -11.51
N LEU A 200 7.62 6.11 -11.66
CA LEU A 200 7.39 7.33 -10.90
C LEU A 200 6.80 7.07 -9.50
N GLN A 201 6.46 5.82 -9.17
CA GLN A 201 5.95 5.39 -7.86
C GLN A 201 6.94 4.49 -7.08
N GLU A 202 8.07 4.14 -7.68
CA GLU A 202 9.07 3.27 -7.05
C GLU A 202 9.79 3.98 -5.90
N THR A 203 9.30 3.88 -4.68
CA THR A 203 9.80 4.59 -3.49
C THR A 203 11.33 4.64 -3.38
N PRO A 204 12.07 3.53 -3.54
CA PRO A 204 13.52 3.57 -3.42
C PRO A 204 14.22 4.48 -4.43
N ASN A 205 13.57 4.75 -5.55
CA ASN A 205 14.13 5.56 -6.64
C ASN A 205 13.58 7.00 -6.66
N VAL A 206 12.39 7.24 -6.09
CA VAL A 206 11.72 8.55 -6.13
C VAL A 206 11.80 9.35 -4.82
N LYS A 207 12.12 8.70 -3.69
CA LYS A 207 12.09 9.30 -2.34
C LYS A 207 12.90 10.60 -2.16
N ASP A 208 13.90 10.82 -3.02
CA ASP A 208 14.73 12.03 -3.01
C ASP A 208 14.12 13.17 -3.84
N TYR A 209 13.04 12.90 -4.57
CA TYR A 209 12.41 13.85 -5.51
C TYR A 209 10.98 14.22 -5.12
N VAL A 210 10.33 13.42 -4.29
CA VAL A 210 8.96 13.66 -3.84
C VAL A 210 8.89 13.73 -2.32
N ASP A 211 7.92 14.45 -1.79
CA ASP A 211 7.69 14.56 -0.34
C ASP A 211 6.79 13.44 0.17
N TYR A 212 5.98 12.84 -0.69
CA TYR A 212 5.17 11.66 -0.42
C TYR A 212 4.93 10.86 -1.69
N VAL A 213 4.62 9.57 -1.54
CA VAL A 213 4.22 8.69 -2.63
C VAL A 213 2.70 8.56 -2.63
N GLY A 214 2.08 8.77 -3.78
CA GLY A 214 0.64 8.77 -3.96
C GLY A 214 0.15 7.68 -4.91
N PRO A 215 0.06 6.40 -4.48
CA PRO A 215 -0.40 5.33 -5.37
C PRO A 215 -1.90 5.43 -5.68
N HIS A 216 -2.26 5.10 -6.92
CA HIS A 216 -3.63 4.91 -7.38
C HIS A 216 -3.95 3.42 -7.35
N LEU A 217 -4.74 2.95 -6.39
CA LEU A 217 -5.02 1.53 -6.19
C LEU A 217 -6.47 1.20 -6.54
N TYR A 218 -6.64 0.48 -7.65
CA TYR A 218 -7.94 -0.05 -8.07
C TYR A 218 -7.90 -1.58 -8.09
N LEU A 219 -8.38 -2.16 -7.02
CA LEU A 219 -8.50 -3.59 -6.88
C LEU A 219 -9.99 -3.93 -6.99
N TYR A 220 -10.43 -4.39 -8.13
CA TYR A 220 -11.85 -4.53 -8.46
C TYR A 220 -12.52 -5.80 -7.93
N ASP A 221 -11.79 -6.63 -7.25
CA ASP A 221 -12.30 -7.80 -6.57
C ASP A 221 -12.66 -7.47 -5.13
N THR A 222 -13.93 -7.37 -4.83
CA THR A 222 -14.43 -6.72 -3.62
C THR A 222 -14.89 -7.64 -2.52
N ASP A 223 -15.09 -8.90 -2.82
CA ASP A 223 -15.57 -9.86 -1.83
C ASP A 223 -14.44 -10.66 -1.16
N SER A 224 -13.24 -10.51 -1.67
CA SER A 224 -12.08 -11.22 -1.20
C SER A 224 -11.51 -10.63 0.09
N ILE A 225 -11.24 -11.48 1.06
CA ILE A 225 -10.49 -11.15 2.28
C ILE A 225 -9.10 -10.64 1.92
N ARG A 226 -8.41 -11.34 1.02
CA ARG A 226 -7.09 -10.97 0.51
C ARG A 226 -7.04 -9.55 -0.05
N HIS A 227 -8.11 -9.11 -0.67
CA HIS A 227 -8.23 -7.79 -1.29
C HIS A 227 -8.08 -6.66 -0.25
N GLY A 228 -8.82 -6.72 0.87
CA GLY A 228 -8.69 -5.76 1.96
C GLY A 228 -7.27 -5.69 2.50
N TYR A 229 -6.64 -6.83 2.77
CA TYR A 229 -5.25 -6.92 3.18
C TYR A 229 -4.27 -6.34 2.15
N THR A 230 -4.55 -6.48 0.86
CA THR A 230 -3.66 -5.98 -0.21
C THR A 230 -3.50 -4.47 -0.17
N TYR A 231 -4.53 -3.70 0.21
CA TYR A 231 -4.40 -2.26 0.41
C TYR A 231 -3.34 -1.95 1.48
N GLY A 232 -3.41 -2.61 2.64
CA GLY A 232 -2.41 -2.46 3.70
C GLY A 232 -1.00 -2.85 3.24
N ALA A 233 -0.85 -4.01 2.60
CA ALA A 233 0.43 -4.49 2.08
C ALA A 233 1.04 -3.55 1.04
N MET A 234 0.24 -2.94 0.17
CA MET A 234 0.71 -1.94 -0.80
C MET A 234 1.14 -0.65 -0.12
N LEU A 235 0.41 -0.17 0.89
CA LEU A 235 0.83 1.01 1.65
C LEU A 235 2.18 0.77 2.36
N GLU A 236 2.40 -0.41 2.94
CA GLU A 236 3.69 -0.79 3.53
C GLU A 236 4.81 -0.86 2.47
N LEU A 237 4.51 -1.39 1.26
CA LEU A 237 5.46 -1.43 0.14
C LEU A 237 5.91 -0.02 -0.26
N PHE A 238 4.96 0.90 -0.42
CA PHE A 238 5.25 2.28 -0.84
C PHE A 238 5.89 3.10 0.28
N SER A 239 5.61 2.82 1.54
CA SER A 239 6.26 3.46 2.69
C SER A 239 7.73 3.06 2.84
N ASN A 240 8.13 1.86 2.37
CA ASN A 240 9.49 1.33 2.47
C ASN A 240 10.04 1.42 3.91
N ASP A 241 9.33 0.83 4.86
CA ASP A 241 9.67 0.85 6.30
C ASP A 241 9.80 2.28 6.87
N GLY A 242 8.88 3.16 6.49
CA GLY A 242 8.80 4.52 6.99
C GLY A 242 9.81 5.52 6.40
N ASP A 243 10.37 5.24 5.23
CA ASP A 243 11.25 6.19 4.53
C ASP A 243 10.52 7.43 4.03
N ILE A 244 9.24 7.29 3.68
CA ILE A 244 8.46 8.35 3.07
C ILE A 244 6.98 8.23 3.43
N PRO A 245 6.27 9.37 3.61
CA PRO A 245 4.82 9.38 3.75
C PRO A 245 4.11 8.79 2.54
N VAL A 246 2.95 8.17 2.77
CA VAL A 246 2.07 7.69 1.72
C VAL A 246 0.69 8.34 1.88
N ILE A 247 0.15 8.85 0.78
CA ILE A 247 -1.28 9.17 0.62
C ILE A 247 -1.84 8.19 -0.40
N LEU A 248 -2.91 7.50 -0.08
CA LEU A 248 -3.66 6.76 -1.08
C LEU A 248 -4.40 7.77 -1.97
N GLU A 249 -3.73 8.25 -3.05
CA GLU A 249 -4.24 9.37 -3.87
C GLU A 249 -5.47 9.01 -4.68
N GLU A 250 -5.62 7.74 -5.03
CA GLU A 250 -6.85 7.25 -5.65
C GLU A 250 -7.18 5.84 -5.18
N PHE A 251 -8.44 5.65 -4.82
CA PHE A 251 -9.08 4.35 -4.69
C PHE A 251 -10.57 4.55 -4.91
N GLY A 252 -11.23 3.56 -5.45
CA GLY A 252 -12.64 3.72 -5.78
C GLY A 252 -13.29 2.43 -6.21
N PHE A 253 -14.61 2.54 -6.38
CA PHE A 253 -15.49 1.43 -6.63
C PHE A 253 -16.74 1.93 -7.36
N SER A 254 -17.08 1.31 -8.48
CA SER A 254 -18.20 1.77 -9.29
C SER A 254 -19.52 1.11 -8.92
N THR A 255 -20.53 1.95 -8.70
CA THR A 255 -21.90 1.47 -8.46
C THR A 255 -22.65 1.06 -9.76
N TYR A 256 -22.01 1.16 -10.91
CA TYR A 256 -22.44 0.49 -12.15
C TYR A 256 -22.04 -0.97 -12.20
N GLN A 257 -21.08 -1.38 -11.36
CA GLN A 257 -20.60 -2.75 -11.28
C GLN A 257 -21.10 -3.46 -10.01
N TYR A 258 -21.25 -2.72 -8.91
CA TYR A 258 -21.61 -3.24 -7.60
C TYR A 258 -22.68 -2.37 -6.92
N SER A 259 -23.32 -2.89 -5.89
CA SER A 259 -24.33 -2.12 -5.14
C SER A 259 -23.70 -0.97 -4.35
N GLU A 260 -24.51 0.08 -4.10
CA GLU A 260 -24.09 1.19 -3.23
C GLU A 260 -23.75 0.75 -1.81
N ASP A 261 -24.40 -0.29 -1.29
CA ASP A 261 -24.07 -0.86 0.03
C ASP A 261 -22.68 -1.50 0.04
N ASN A 262 -22.30 -2.20 -1.04
CA ASN A 262 -20.96 -2.74 -1.17
C ASN A 262 -19.93 -1.63 -1.34
N HIS A 263 -20.26 -0.55 -2.05
CA HIS A 263 -19.42 0.63 -2.13
C HIS A 263 -19.15 1.23 -0.74
N ALA A 264 -20.20 1.38 0.09
CA ALA A 264 -20.07 1.87 1.46
C ALA A 264 -19.17 0.96 2.33
N LYS A 265 -19.35 -0.36 2.25
CA LYS A 265 -18.52 -1.34 2.97
C LYS A 265 -17.06 -1.29 2.51
N PHE A 266 -16.82 -1.22 1.22
CA PHE A 266 -15.49 -1.13 0.64
C PHE A 266 -14.75 0.13 1.11
N VAL A 267 -15.38 1.32 0.99
CA VAL A 267 -14.76 2.58 1.43
C VAL A 267 -14.51 2.56 2.94
N ASN A 268 -15.43 2.00 3.75
CA ASN A 268 -15.21 1.81 5.18
C ASN A 268 -13.95 0.99 5.46
N GLU A 269 -13.82 -0.18 4.84
CA GLU A 269 -12.65 -1.05 5.00
C GLU A 269 -11.35 -0.32 4.62
N VAL A 270 -11.30 0.30 3.44
CA VAL A 270 -10.08 0.95 2.94
C VAL A 270 -9.66 2.16 3.78
N LEU A 271 -10.59 2.99 4.26
CA LEU A 271 -10.26 4.14 5.10
C LEU A 271 -9.63 3.71 6.43
N TYR A 272 -10.19 2.68 7.10
CA TYR A 272 -9.58 2.17 8.33
C TYR A 272 -8.27 1.42 8.08
N THR A 273 -8.14 0.73 6.94
CA THR A 273 -6.87 0.13 6.52
C THR A 273 -5.80 1.19 6.29
N ALA A 274 -6.12 2.28 5.60
CA ALA A 274 -5.20 3.39 5.41
C ALA A 274 -4.72 3.98 6.75
N LEU A 275 -5.66 4.22 7.69
CA LEU A 275 -5.33 4.69 9.03
C LEU A 275 -4.47 3.67 9.80
N ALA A 276 -4.76 2.38 9.72
CA ALA A 276 -4.03 1.32 10.42
C ALA A 276 -2.59 1.13 9.91
N HIS A 277 -2.33 1.49 8.64
CA HIS A 277 -1.03 1.36 7.98
C HIS A 277 -0.25 2.68 7.84
N ASN A 278 -0.48 3.64 8.73
CA ASN A 278 0.23 4.92 8.78
C ASN A 278 0.10 5.79 7.51
N ALA A 279 -0.92 5.60 6.68
CA ALA A 279 -1.15 6.52 5.58
C ALA A 279 -1.46 7.91 6.12
N SER A 280 -0.87 8.94 5.50
CA SER A 280 -1.12 10.34 5.86
C SER A 280 -2.47 10.85 5.36
N GLY A 281 -3.12 10.10 4.47
CA GLY A 281 -4.45 10.40 3.94
C GLY A 281 -4.93 9.37 2.92
N ALA A 282 -6.18 9.56 2.49
CA ALA A 282 -6.79 8.77 1.43
C ALA A 282 -7.79 9.62 0.66
N PHE A 283 -7.69 9.64 -0.68
CA PHE A 283 -8.53 10.41 -1.58
C PHE A 283 -9.40 9.48 -2.41
N ILE A 284 -10.71 9.53 -2.18
CA ILE A 284 -11.67 8.67 -2.86
C ILE A 284 -11.82 9.12 -4.32
N TRP A 285 -11.75 8.23 -5.27
CA TRP A 285 -12.19 8.44 -6.63
C TRP A 285 -13.65 8.01 -6.72
N CYS A 286 -14.62 8.95 -6.85
CA CYS A 286 -14.47 10.38 -6.86
C CYS A 286 -15.60 11.05 -6.06
N PHE A 287 -15.68 12.38 -6.05
CA PHE A 287 -16.72 13.11 -5.31
C PHE A 287 -18.14 12.77 -5.79
N SER A 288 -18.41 12.86 -7.10
CA SER A 288 -19.75 12.64 -7.64
C SER A 288 -19.77 11.78 -8.88
N ASP A 289 -20.89 11.12 -9.11
CA ASP A 289 -21.16 10.45 -10.38
C ASP A 289 -21.10 11.43 -11.55
N PHE A 290 -20.73 10.96 -12.74
CA PHE A 290 -20.64 11.77 -13.93
C PHE A 290 -21.96 11.82 -14.68
N ILE A 291 -22.25 12.97 -15.32
CA ILE A 291 -23.51 13.21 -16.06
C ILE A 291 -23.32 13.20 -17.58
N HIS A 292 -22.09 13.40 -18.05
CA HIS A 292 -21.80 13.51 -19.48
C HIS A 292 -21.52 12.12 -20.08
N GLU A 293 -22.56 11.28 -20.14
CA GLU A 293 -22.47 9.88 -20.62
C GLU A 293 -22.15 9.78 -22.13
N SER A 294 -22.36 10.85 -22.90
CA SER A 294 -22.01 10.92 -24.32
C SER A 294 -20.58 11.42 -24.59
N ASP A 295 -19.86 11.85 -23.55
CA ASP A 295 -18.50 12.32 -23.73
C ASP A 295 -17.51 11.14 -23.65
N PRO A 296 -16.50 11.07 -24.53
CA PRO A 296 -15.44 10.10 -24.38
C PRO A 296 -14.64 10.30 -23.08
N PRO A 297 -14.31 9.21 -22.33
CA PRO A 297 -14.56 7.80 -22.62
C PRO A 297 -15.89 7.25 -22.09
N TYR A 298 -16.72 8.03 -21.43
CA TYR A 298 -17.91 7.59 -20.67
C TYR A 298 -18.97 6.94 -21.55
N GLU A 299 -19.01 7.27 -22.85
CA GLU A 299 -19.92 6.66 -23.83
C GLU A 299 -19.69 5.17 -24.06
N TRP A 300 -18.46 4.65 -23.81
CA TRP A 300 -18.13 3.21 -23.91
C TRP A 300 -17.61 2.59 -22.60
N ARG A 301 -17.37 3.42 -21.56
CA ARG A 301 -16.95 2.96 -20.22
C ARG A 301 -17.94 3.43 -19.15
N PRO A 302 -19.16 2.91 -19.12
CA PRO A 302 -20.17 3.33 -18.15
C PRO A 302 -19.73 3.07 -16.70
N LEU A 303 -18.77 2.14 -16.49
CA LEU A 303 -18.13 1.91 -15.20
C LEU A 303 -17.64 3.23 -14.57
N GLU A 304 -17.00 4.09 -15.35
CA GLU A 304 -16.41 5.36 -14.88
C GLU A 304 -17.43 6.37 -14.36
N ILE A 305 -18.70 6.20 -14.74
CA ILE A 305 -19.77 7.12 -14.34
C ILE A 305 -20.14 6.98 -12.87
N GLY A 306 -20.05 5.77 -12.32
CA GLY A 306 -20.63 5.39 -11.02
C GLY A 306 -19.72 5.42 -9.80
N PHE A 307 -18.54 6.04 -9.85
CA PHE A 307 -17.60 6.08 -8.73
C PHE A 307 -17.92 7.10 -7.63
N GLY A 308 -18.87 8.00 -7.87
CA GLY A 308 -19.18 9.09 -6.95
C GLY A 308 -19.67 8.63 -5.58
N ILE A 309 -19.28 9.37 -4.54
CA ILE A 309 -19.91 9.26 -3.21
C ILE A 309 -21.25 10.01 -3.16
N VAL A 310 -21.47 10.89 -4.11
CA VAL A 310 -22.71 11.66 -4.34
C VAL A 310 -23.25 11.31 -5.72
N ARG A 311 -24.57 11.10 -5.82
CA ARG A 311 -25.21 10.85 -7.13
C ARG A 311 -25.26 12.13 -7.97
N LYS A 312 -25.44 11.98 -9.28
CA LYS A 312 -25.49 13.11 -10.23
C LYS A 312 -26.60 14.15 -9.92
N ASP A 313 -27.67 13.77 -9.24
CA ASP A 313 -28.72 14.68 -8.78
C ASP A 313 -28.40 15.42 -7.47
N GLY A 314 -27.26 15.09 -6.83
CA GLY A 314 -26.82 15.65 -5.55
C GLY A 314 -27.28 14.87 -4.32
N SER A 315 -28.07 13.83 -4.48
CA SER A 315 -28.43 12.96 -3.37
C SER A 315 -27.24 12.12 -2.90
N LEU A 316 -27.17 11.84 -1.62
CA LEU A 316 -26.07 11.10 -0.99
C LEU A 316 -26.24 9.60 -1.23
N LYS A 317 -25.14 8.92 -1.61
CA LYS A 317 -25.07 7.46 -1.53
C LYS A 317 -24.77 7.01 -0.09
N PRO A 318 -25.05 5.77 0.32
CA PRO A 318 -24.72 5.25 1.65
C PRO A 318 -23.25 5.46 2.06
N VAL A 319 -22.33 5.45 1.09
CA VAL A 319 -20.90 5.71 1.30
C VAL A 319 -20.63 7.12 1.86
N ALA A 320 -21.44 8.12 1.56
CA ALA A 320 -21.27 9.47 2.11
C ALA A 320 -21.45 9.50 3.63
N GLU A 321 -22.35 8.69 4.18
CA GLU A 321 -22.50 8.53 5.64
C GLU A 321 -21.29 7.84 6.29
N VAL A 322 -20.66 6.90 5.58
CA VAL A 322 -19.39 6.29 6.00
C VAL A 322 -18.29 7.34 6.08
N VAL A 323 -18.15 8.16 5.03
CA VAL A 323 -17.15 9.25 4.98
C VAL A 323 -17.36 10.24 6.12
N LYS A 324 -18.61 10.69 6.32
CA LYS A 324 -18.96 11.63 7.40
C LYS A 324 -18.69 11.06 8.79
N ARG A 325 -19.02 9.81 9.02
CA ARG A 325 -18.72 9.11 10.28
C ARG A 325 -17.21 9.01 10.49
N PHE A 326 -16.47 8.53 9.52
CA PHE A 326 -15.01 8.39 9.59
C PHE A 326 -14.34 9.75 9.87
N ALA A 327 -14.77 10.83 9.19
CA ALA A 327 -14.27 12.18 9.42
C ALA A 327 -14.37 12.61 10.89
N LYS A 328 -15.52 12.35 11.52
CA LYS A 328 -15.73 12.67 12.93
C LYS A 328 -14.89 11.79 13.85
N GLU A 329 -14.82 10.49 13.57
CA GLU A 329 -14.10 9.55 14.41
C GLU A 329 -12.57 9.76 14.32
N VAL A 330 -12.04 10.06 13.14
CA VAL A 330 -10.61 10.33 12.98
C VAL A 330 -10.17 11.59 13.73
N GLU A 331 -11.02 12.60 13.88
CA GLU A 331 -10.73 13.77 14.72
C GLU A 331 -10.53 13.41 16.19
N GLU A 332 -11.32 12.48 16.72
CA GLU A 332 -11.16 12.01 18.10
C GLU A 332 -9.89 11.16 18.25
N ILE A 333 -9.55 10.35 17.25
CA ILE A 333 -8.33 9.55 17.22
C ILE A 333 -7.08 10.45 17.15
N GLU A 334 -7.14 11.51 16.35
CA GLU A 334 -6.07 12.53 16.24
C GLU A 334 -5.84 13.27 17.57
N LYS A 335 -6.91 13.65 18.27
CA LYS A 335 -6.82 14.29 19.59
C LYS A 335 -6.13 13.42 20.64
N LEU A 336 -6.21 12.10 20.53
CA LEU A 336 -5.49 11.16 21.37
C LEU A 336 -4.00 11.06 21.00
N GLY A 337 -3.59 11.53 19.83
CA GLY A 337 -2.21 11.55 19.40
C GLY A 337 -1.76 10.29 18.67
N ILE A 338 -2.62 9.71 17.81
CA ILE A 338 -2.18 8.64 16.90
C ILE A 338 -0.99 9.12 16.06
N TYR A 339 -0.01 8.25 15.80
CA TYR A 339 1.27 8.46 15.12
C TYR A 339 2.26 9.37 15.87
N THR A 340 1.82 10.17 16.83
CA THR A 340 2.67 11.05 17.63
C THR A 340 2.95 10.45 19.01
N GLU A 341 1.92 10.30 19.84
CA GLU A 341 2.02 9.68 21.18
C GLU A 341 1.86 8.16 21.13
N PHE A 342 1.02 7.66 20.22
CA PHE A 342 0.78 6.24 19.98
C PHE A 342 1.39 5.85 18.64
N LYS A 343 2.33 4.89 18.67
CA LYS A 343 3.09 4.47 17.48
C LYS A 343 3.07 2.97 17.31
N ARG A 344 3.01 2.52 16.07
CA ARG A 344 3.31 1.12 15.72
C ARG A 344 4.77 0.82 16.04
N ARG A 345 5.05 -0.44 16.36
CA ARG A 345 6.42 -0.94 16.63
C ARG A 345 6.61 -2.31 15.99
N PRO A 346 6.52 -2.42 14.68
CA PRO A 346 6.65 -3.69 13.97
C PRO A 346 8.07 -4.24 14.14
N GLU A 347 8.18 -5.46 14.66
CA GLU A 347 9.46 -6.16 14.86
C GLU A 347 9.82 -7.08 13.68
N VAL A 348 8.98 -7.12 12.64
CA VAL A 348 9.16 -7.90 11.42
C VAL A 348 9.17 -6.97 10.21
N SER A 349 10.06 -7.27 9.25
CA SER A 349 10.01 -6.62 7.94
C SER A 349 10.14 -7.64 6.81
N VAL A 350 9.30 -7.50 5.79
CA VAL A 350 9.34 -8.28 4.56
C VAL A 350 10.25 -7.58 3.56
N ILE A 351 11.18 -8.33 2.97
CA ILE A 351 12.16 -7.77 2.02
C ILE A 351 11.60 -7.83 0.61
N THR A 352 11.53 -6.69 -0.07
CA THR A 352 11.29 -6.61 -1.51
C THR A 352 12.61 -6.83 -2.26
N PRO A 353 12.75 -7.90 -3.06
CA PRO A 353 13.99 -8.18 -3.77
C PRO A 353 14.40 -7.08 -4.75
N PHE A 354 15.71 -6.92 -4.96
CA PHE A 354 16.27 -5.85 -5.80
C PHE A 354 15.71 -5.85 -7.23
N TYR A 355 15.43 -7.02 -7.79
CA TYR A 355 14.96 -7.15 -9.17
C TYR A 355 13.55 -6.59 -9.43
N VAL A 356 12.80 -6.26 -8.37
CA VAL A 356 11.49 -5.59 -8.50
C VAL A 356 11.65 -4.15 -9.01
N PHE A 357 12.70 -3.45 -8.52
CA PHE A 357 12.94 -2.03 -8.79
C PHE A 357 14.26 -1.73 -9.50
N LYS A 358 14.85 -2.72 -10.17
CA LYS A 358 16.06 -2.58 -10.99
C LYS A 358 15.92 -3.33 -12.31
N ASP A 359 16.47 -2.74 -13.35
CA ASP A 359 16.53 -3.36 -14.66
C ASP A 359 17.89 -4.06 -14.82
N TYR A 360 17.87 -5.40 -14.68
CA TYR A 360 19.02 -6.24 -14.96
C TYR A 360 18.71 -7.16 -16.15
N GLU A 361 19.50 -7.12 -17.20
CA GLU A 361 19.27 -7.90 -18.41
C GLU A 361 19.19 -9.41 -18.15
N PHE A 362 19.99 -9.92 -17.23
CA PHE A 362 20.02 -11.34 -16.88
C PHE A 362 18.89 -11.75 -15.93
N VAL A 363 18.28 -10.80 -15.21
CA VAL A 363 17.10 -11.02 -14.35
C VAL A 363 15.88 -10.47 -15.07
N ARG A 364 15.41 -11.14 -16.10
CA ARG A 364 14.27 -10.70 -16.93
C ARG A 364 12.92 -10.83 -16.25
N TYR A 365 12.87 -10.90 -14.92
CA TYR A 365 11.63 -11.20 -14.18
C TYR A 365 10.57 -10.14 -14.37
N ARG A 366 10.94 -8.87 -14.35
CA ARG A 366 9.99 -7.78 -14.57
C ARG A 366 9.43 -7.82 -16.00
N ASN A 367 10.25 -8.13 -16.99
CA ASN A 367 9.83 -8.24 -18.39
C ASN A 367 8.97 -9.48 -18.65
N ILE A 368 9.24 -10.61 -17.96
CA ILE A 368 8.49 -11.86 -18.12
C ILE A 368 7.24 -11.87 -17.27
N LEU A 369 7.34 -11.43 -16.00
CA LEU A 369 6.27 -11.51 -15.02
C LEU A 369 5.53 -10.19 -14.83
N GLY A 370 6.10 -9.05 -15.24
CA GLY A 370 5.62 -7.71 -14.93
C GLY A 370 5.74 -7.36 -13.43
N PHE A 371 5.48 -6.10 -13.10
CA PHE A 371 5.54 -5.61 -11.72
C PHE A 371 4.65 -6.43 -10.77
N TRP A 372 3.37 -6.57 -11.09
CA TRP A 372 2.38 -7.23 -10.25
C TRP A 372 2.73 -8.66 -9.89
N ARG A 373 3.28 -9.45 -10.82
CA ARG A 373 3.70 -10.82 -10.53
C ARG A 373 4.98 -10.88 -9.73
N SER A 374 5.90 -9.94 -9.93
CA SER A 374 7.18 -9.92 -9.21
C SER A 374 7.05 -9.53 -7.75
N ILE A 375 6.06 -8.69 -7.40
CA ILE A 375 5.81 -8.27 -6.01
C ILE A 375 4.85 -9.20 -5.26
N GLN A 376 4.12 -10.10 -5.95
CA GLN A 376 3.13 -10.96 -5.27
C GLN A 376 3.67 -11.73 -4.07
N PRO A 377 4.86 -12.36 -4.10
CA PRO A 377 5.39 -13.03 -2.92
C PRO A 377 5.56 -12.09 -1.72
N VAL A 378 5.96 -10.84 -1.96
CA VAL A 378 6.13 -9.81 -0.92
C VAL A 378 4.78 -9.43 -0.32
N ILE A 379 3.79 -9.16 -1.17
CA ILE A 379 2.41 -8.83 -0.75
C ILE A 379 1.81 -9.97 0.05
N ILE A 380 1.94 -11.21 -0.44
CA ILE A 380 1.40 -12.39 0.25
C ILE A 380 2.13 -12.65 1.58
N ALA A 381 3.44 -12.47 1.66
CA ALA A 381 4.16 -12.59 2.92
C ALA A 381 3.66 -11.56 3.96
N ASN A 382 3.45 -10.30 3.55
CA ASN A 382 2.87 -9.28 4.41
C ASN A 382 1.45 -9.70 4.89
N ILE A 383 0.61 -10.21 3.99
CA ILE A 383 -0.75 -10.70 4.31
C ILE A 383 -0.69 -11.89 5.28
N LEU A 384 0.17 -12.87 5.04
CA LEU A 384 0.30 -14.05 5.90
C LEU A 384 0.77 -13.68 7.32
N LEU A 385 1.67 -12.72 7.44
CA LEU A 385 2.11 -12.18 8.73
C LEU A 385 0.99 -11.40 9.40
N SER A 386 0.35 -10.46 8.71
CA SER A 386 -0.76 -9.66 9.26
C SER A 386 -1.94 -10.53 9.69
N SER A 387 -2.33 -11.50 8.87
CA SER A 387 -3.40 -12.47 9.19
C SER A 387 -3.00 -13.48 10.30
N ALA A 388 -1.71 -13.60 10.58
CA ALA A 388 -1.17 -14.31 11.75
C ALA A 388 -1.16 -13.44 13.02
N GLY A 389 -1.62 -12.20 12.96
CA GLY A 389 -1.58 -11.23 14.06
C GLY A 389 -0.21 -10.60 14.29
N ILE A 390 0.71 -10.71 13.33
CA ILE A 390 2.08 -10.18 13.42
C ILE A 390 2.14 -8.85 12.69
N ASP A 391 2.36 -7.76 13.46
CA ASP A 391 2.57 -6.45 12.85
C ASP A 391 3.91 -6.42 12.10
N ASN A 392 3.88 -5.95 10.85
CA ASN A 392 5.05 -6.01 9.97
C ASN A 392 5.08 -4.84 9.00
N THR A 393 6.25 -4.58 8.42
CA THR A 393 6.51 -3.58 7.38
C THR A 393 7.10 -4.24 6.15
N VAL A 394 7.29 -3.47 5.09
CA VAL A 394 8.01 -3.90 3.88
C VAL A 394 9.22 -3.02 3.69
N VAL A 395 10.37 -3.60 3.37
CA VAL A 395 11.63 -2.89 3.12
C VAL A 395 12.25 -3.33 1.80
N TYR A 396 12.82 -2.40 1.06
CA TYR A 396 13.58 -2.72 -0.15
C TYR A 396 14.94 -3.34 0.19
N GLU A 397 15.36 -4.33 -0.57
CA GLU A 397 16.60 -5.11 -0.33
C GLU A 397 17.83 -4.23 -0.14
N LEU A 398 17.98 -3.15 -0.88
CA LEU A 398 19.15 -2.28 -0.74
C LEU A 398 19.12 -1.41 0.53
N ASP A 399 17.95 -1.26 1.15
CA ASP A 399 17.73 -0.44 2.35
C ASP A 399 17.65 -1.27 3.64
N ILE A 400 17.90 -2.61 3.60
CA ILE A 400 17.66 -3.51 4.75
C ILE A 400 18.46 -3.14 6.00
N GLU A 401 19.64 -2.52 5.87
CA GLU A 401 20.49 -2.21 7.03
C GLU A 401 19.82 -1.24 8.01
N LYS A 402 18.90 -0.39 7.54
CA LYS A 402 18.15 0.52 8.41
C LYS A 402 17.25 -0.22 9.41
N THR A 403 16.89 -1.47 9.10
CA THR A 403 16.00 -2.30 9.91
C THR A 403 16.72 -3.10 11.00
N PHE A 404 18.03 -3.25 10.92
CA PHE A 404 18.80 -4.20 11.74
C PHE A 404 18.74 -3.95 13.25
N ASN A 405 18.51 -2.70 13.66
CA ASN A 405 18.41 -2.34 15.08
C ASN A 405 16.96 -2.35 15.61
N THR A 406 15.97 -2.46 14.74
CA THR A 406 14.56 -2.34 15.11
C THR A 406 13.77 -3.62 14.85
N LYS A 407 14.21 -4.47 13.93
CA LYS A 407 13.53 -5.73 13.59
C LYS A 407 14.21 -6.91 14.25
N LYS A 408 13.40 -7.85 14.73
CA LYS A 408 13.86 -9.15 15.24
C LYS A 408 13.87 -10.23 14.17
N LEU A 409 13.00 -10.08 13.14
CA LEU A 409 12.87 -11.02 12.03
C LEU A 409 12.82 -10.29 10.69
N LEU A 410 13.67 -10.69 9.77
CA LEU A 410 13.56 -10.33 8.35
C LEU A 410 12.98 -11.52 7.58
N VAL A 411 12.11 -11.22 6.62
CA VAL A 411 11.42 -12.22 5.78
C VAL A 411 11.74 -11.95 4.32
N LEU A 412 12.47 -12.86 3.67
CA LEU A 412 12.75 -12.80 2.23
C LEU A 412 11.91 -13.88 1.52
N PRO A 413 10.73 -13.50 0.97
CA PRO A 413 9.73 -14.48 0.54
C PRO A 413 9.94 -14.96 -0.90
N SER A 414 9.86 -16.26 -1.11
CA SER A 414 9.85 -16.93 -2.42
C SER A 414 10.84 -16.31 -3.41
N THR A 415 12.05 -16.01 -2.92
CA THR A 415 13.04 -15.30 -3.72
C THR A 415 13.66 -16.22 -4.75
N ILE A 416 14.02 -15.62 -5.89
CA ILE A 416 14.76 -16.31 -6.94
C ILE A 416 16.25 -16.06 -6.76
N VAL A 417 16.61 -14.83 -6.40
CA VAL A 417 17.97 -14.37 -6.17
C VAL A 417 17.96 -13.12 -5.29
N ALA A 418 19.00 -12.91 -4.52
CA ALA A 418 19.33 -11.64 -3.90
C ALA A 418 20.79 -11.29 -4.21
N LEU A 419 21.16 -10.03 -4.02
CA LEU A 419 22.53 -9.58 -4.27
C LEU A 419 23.50 -10.27 -3.31
N SER A 420 24.73 -10.57 -3.76
CA SER A 420 25.77 -11.16 -2.92
C SER A 420 26.07 -10.31 -1.68
N SER A 421 26.04 -8.99 -1.82
CA SER A 421 26.17 -8.06 -0.70
C SER A 421 25.03 -8.20 0.32
N THR A 422 23.81 -8.42 -0.14
CA THR A 422 22.63 -8.63 0.72
C THR A 422 22.78 -9.90 1.53
N TRP A 423 23.20 -11.01 0.91
CA TRP A 423 23.46 -12.25 1.65
C TRP A 423 24.50 -12.06 2.77
N ARG A 424 25.58 -11.33 2.51
CA ARG A 424 26.60 -11.00 3.52
C ARG A 424 26.06 -10.12 4.64
N LYS A 425 25.24 -9.14 4.31
CA LYS A 425 24.58 -8.26 5.29
C LYS A 425 23.61 -9.06 6.19
N MET A 426 22.83 -9.98 5.60
CA MET A 426 21.91 -10.84 6.34
C MET A 426 22.67 -11.80 7.27
N LEU A 427 23.79 -12.40 6.83
CA LEU A 427 24.63 -13.22 7.69
C LEU A 427 25.10 -12.42 8.92
N ASN A 428 25.69 -11.24 8.70
CA ASN A 428 26.14 -10.37 9.78
C ASN A 428 24.99 -9.94 10.74
N TYR A 429 23.79 -9.69 10.20
CA TYR A 429 22.61 -9.38 11.00
C TYR A 429 22.21 -10.55 11.91
N VAL A 430 22.17 -11.77 11.37
CA VAL A 430 21.81 -12.96 12.15
C VAL A 430 22.86 -13.29 13.20
N GLU A 431 24.16 -13.20 12.86
CA GLU A 431 25.26 -13.43 13.82
C GLU A 431 25.17 -12.49 15.03
N LYS A 432 24.64 -11.25 14.84
CA LYS A 432 24.44 -10.27 15.90
C LYS A 432 23.15 -10.46 16.70
N GLY A 433 22.31 -11.44 16.35
CA GLY A 433 21.11 -11.80 17.10
C GLY A 433 19.79 -11.47 16.41
N GLY A 434 19.81 -10.95 15.19
CA GLY A 434 18.63 -10.91 14.32
C GLY A 434 18.26 -12.30 13.84
N ASN A 435 17.10 -12.45 13.21
CA ASN A 435 16.66 -13.72 12.66
C ASN A 435 16.20 -13.53 11.21
N LEU A 436 16.31 -14.58 10.41
CA LEU A 436 15.95 -14.58 9.00
C LEU A 436 15.00 -15.75 8.70
N TYR A 437 13.89 -15.45 8.04
CA TYR A 437 13.16 -16.46 7.28
C TYR A 437 13.40 -16.20 5.78
N VAL A 438 13.74 -17.25 5.05
CA VAL A 438 13.94 -17.17 3.61
C VAL A 438 13.27 -18.37 2.94
N SER A 439 12.50 -18.09 1.90
CA SER A 439 11.95 -19.12 1.03
C SER A 439 12.43 -18.95 -0.41
N PHE A 440 12.54 -20.06 -1.14
CA PHE A 440 13.13 -20.09 -2.47
C PHE A 440 12.18 -20.66 -3.51
N VAL A 441 12.27 -20.10 -4.72
CA VAL A 441 11.62 -20.65 -5.91
C VAL A 441 12.64 -20.85 -7.02
N LYS A 442 12.61 -22.01 -7.67
CA LYS A 442 13.42 -22.31 -8.85
C LYS A 442 12.65 -22.13 -10.15
N GLY A 443 11.33 -22.19 -10.11
CA GLY A 443 10.47 -21.95 -11.26
C GLY A 443 8.98 -22.08 -10.94
N LEU A 444 8.17 -21.50 -11.81
CA LEU A 444 6.71 -21.48 -11.73
C LEU A 444 6.11 -21.78 -13.11
N GLY A 445 5.23 -22.78 -13.21
CA GLY A 445 4.65 -23.20 -14.48
C GLY A 445 5.74 -23.62 -15.48
N GLU A 446 5.79 -22.96 -16.62
CA GLU A 446 6.83 -23.15 -17.63
C GLU A 446 8.08 -22.32 -17.41
N PHE A 447 7.98 -21.32 -16.54
CA PHE A 447 9.11 -20.46 -16.17
C PHE A 447 10.10 -21.22 -15.28
N ARG A 448 11.39 -21.12 -15.62
CA ARG A 448 12.48 -21.68 -14.81
C ARG A 448 13.45 -20.54 -14.44
N ALA A 449 13.90 -20.53 -13.20
CA ALA A 449 14.99 -19.66 -12.80
C ALA A 449 16.25 -20.04 -13.57
N LEU A 450 16.92 -19.03 -14.13
CA LEU A 450 17.98 -19.23 -15.11
C LEU A 450 19.27 -19.78 -14.52
N HIS A 451 19.49 -19.67 -13.19
CA HIS A 451 20.80 -19.94 -12.61
C HIS A 451 20.76 -20.78 -11.35
N GLU A 452 21.33 -21.95 -11.42
CA GLU A 452 21.65 -22.79 -10.26
C GLU A 452 22.85 -22.26 -9.47
N ALA A 453 23.62 -21.35 -10.10
CA ALA A 453 24.86 -20.77 -9.53
C ALA A 453 24.65 -19.44 -8.80
N ALA A 454 23.41 -19.00 -8.54
CA ALA A 454 23.16 -17.83 -7.70
C ALA A 454 23.70 -18.07 -6.30
N THR A 455 24.55 -17.15 -5.82
CA THR A 455 25.14 -17.25 -4.48
C THR A 455 24.08 -16.97 -3.43
N HIS A 456 23.72 -17.99 -2.65
CA HIS A 456 22.77 -17.87 -1.54
C HIS A 456 23.42 -18.08 -0.17
N LEU A 457 24.73 -18.23 -0.11
CA LEU A 457 25.46 -18.63 1.10
C LEU A 457 24.82 -19.89 1.75
N TRP A 458 24.53 -20.89 0.92
CA TRP A 458 23.81 -22.08 1.37
C TRP A 458 24.40 -22.72 2.64
N ILE A 459 25.70 -22.89 2.70
CA ILE A 459 26.38 -23.50 3.84
C ILE A 459 26.60 -22.46 4.94
N GLU A 460 27.22 -21.33 4.63
CA GLU A 460 27.63 -20.33 5.63
C GLU A 460 26.41 -19.71 6.36
N LEU A 461 25.35 -19.41 5.63
CA LEU A 461 24.15 -18.76 6.22
C LEU A 461 23.11 -19.80 6.62
N MET A 462 22.74 -20.69 5.72
CA MET A 462 21.58 -21.56 5.89
C MET A 462 21.91 -22.92 6.50
N GLY A 463 23.20 -23.34 6.50
CA GLY A 463 23.61 -24.62 7.03
C GLY A 463 23.11 -25.81 6.22
N VAL A 464 22.88 -25.61 4.96
CA VAL A 464 22.42 -26.64 4.01
C VAL A 464 23.34 -26.70 2.80
N GLU A 465 23.42 -27.86 2.19
CA GLU A 465 24.10 -28.06 0.91
C GLU A 465 23.04 -28.16 -0.20
N ASN A 466 23.07 -27.22 -1.12
CA ASN A 466 22.21 -27.25 -2.29
C ASN A 466 22.71 -28.30 -3.27
N ILE A 467 21.89 -29.28 -3.63
CA ILE A 467 22.23 -30.33 -4.56
C ILE A 467 21.97 -29.83 -5.97
N LEU A 468 23.06 -29.51 -6.67
CA LEU A 468 22.99 -29.05 -8.06
C LEU A 468 22.96 -30.28 -9.00
N GLU A 469 21.89 -30.37 -9.76
CA GLU A 469 21.75 -31.38 -10.81
C GLU A 469 21.67 -30.65 -12.16
N ALA A 470 22.69 -30.80 -13.00
CA ALA A 470 22.75 -30.16 -14.30
C ALA A 470 21.51 -30.51 -15.15
N GLY A 471 20.78 -29.48 -15.61
CA GLY A 471 19.56 -29.64 -16.40
C GLY A 471 18.34 -30.10 -15.61
N SER A 472 18.44 -30.34 -14.28
CA SER A 472 17.29 -30.69 -13.46
C SER A 472 16.39 -29.47 -13.19
N PRO A 473 15.07 -29.59 -13.35
CA PRO A 473 14.16 -28.52 -12.94
C PRO A 473 14.03 -28.38 -11.42
N GLY A 474 14.67 -29.25 -10.63
CA GLY A 474 14.49 -29.37 -9.18
C GLY A 474 13.31 -30.25 -8.79
N ILE A 475 12.86 -30.12 -7.54
CA ILE A 475 11.68 -30.83 -7.04
C ILE A 475 10.45 -30.12 -7.56
N LYS A 476 9.55 -30.88 -8.23
CA LYS A 476 8.27 -30.37 -8.72
C LYS A 476 7.17 -30.64 -7.71
N TYR A 477 6.41 -29.60 -7.37
CA TYR A 477 5.19 -29.70 -6.58
C TYR A 477 3.99 -29.31 -7.41
N LEU A 478 2.90 -30.08 -7.28
CA LEU A 478 1.60 -29.84 -7.92
C LEU A 478 0.52 -30.62 -7.15
N GLY A 479 -0.63 -29.99 -6.95
CA GLY A 479 -1.73 -30.59 -6.20
C GLY A 479 -1.49 -30.56 -4.70
N LYS A 480 -2.14 -31.46 -3.97
CA LYS A 480 -2.07 -31.48 -2.50
C LYS A 480 -0.68 -31.95 -2.01
N THR A 481 -0.01 -31.12 -1.27
CA THR A 481 1.27 -31.40 -0.62
C THR A 481 1.10 -31.28 0.88
N VAL A 482 1.68 -32.21 1.65
CA VAL A 482 1.68 -32.19 3.12
C VAL A 482 3.07 -31.84 3.61
N ILE A 483 3.15 -30.89 4.51
CA ILE A 483 4.35 -30.57 5.31
C ILE A 483 4.19 -31.26 6.65
N LYS A 484 5.04 -32.26 6.94
CA LYS A 484 5.07 -32.98 8.19
C LYS A 484 6.22 -32.49 9.05
N PHE A 485 5.93 -32.11 10.29
CA PHE A 485 6.94 -31.60 11.22
C PHE A 485 7.63 -32.75 11.95
N GLU A 486 8.93 -32.86 11.76
CA GLU A 486 9.78 -33.86 12.42
C GLU A 486 10.33 -33.38 13.77
N LYS A 487 10.25 -32.06 14.05
CA LYS A 487 10.59 -31.42 15.29
C LYS A 487 9.56 -30.37 15.69
N ASP A 488 9.53 -30.05 16.99
CA ASP A 488 8.71 -28.94 17.48
C ASP A 488 9.17 -27.60 16.88
N LEU A 489 8.20 -26.72 16.59
CA LEU A 489 8.43 -25.36 16.14
C LEU A 489 7.36 -24.45 16.78
N GLY A 490 7.72 -23.71 17.81
CA GLY A 490 6.85 -22.73 18.46
C GLY A 490 5.52 -23.28 18.95
N PHE A 491 4.46 -23.20 18.17
CA PHE A 491 3.10 -23.72 18.42
C PHE A 491 2.81 -25.03 17.69
N ILE A 492 3.72 -25.49 16.86
CA ILE A 492 3.58 -26.71 16.08
C ILE A 492 4.35 -27.82 16.76
N GLY A 493 3.68 -28.95 17.08
CA GLY A 493 4.29 -30.12 17.68
C GLY A 493 4.89 -31.07 16.64
N LYS A 494 5.87 -31.88 17.06
CA LYS A 494 6.40 -32.99 16.25
C LYS A 494 5.27 -33.92 15.84
N GLY A 495 5.25 -34.32 14.56
CA GLY A 495 4.23 -35.17 13.95
C GLY A 495 3.00 -34.42 13.44
N GLU A 496 2.88 -33.13 13.70
CA GLU A 496 1.81 -32.30 13.13
C GLU A 496 1.99 -32.15 11.62
N GLU A 497 0.87 -32.13 10.88
CA GLU A 497 0.85 -32.03 9.43
C GLU A 497 0.07 -30.80 8.97
N ILE A 498 0.63 -30.07 8.01
CA ILE A 498 -0.01 -28.93 7.35
C ILE A 498 -0.13 -29.26 5.87
N SER A 499 -1.36 -29.29 5.36
CA SER A 499 -1.68 -29.54 3.97
C SER A 499 -1.78 -28.24 3.18
N ILE A 500 -1.13 -28.16 2.02
CA ILE A 500 -1.13 -27.02 1.12
C ILE A 500 -1.56 -27.49 -0.27
N ASP A 501 -2.51 -26.78 -0.89
CA ASP A 501 -2.90 -27.00 -2.28
C ASP A 501 -2.05 -26.14 -3.22
N ILE A 502 -1.48 -26.78 -4.25
CA ILE A 502 -0.57 -26.16 -5.21
C ILE A 502 -1.21 -26.24 -6.61
N PRO A 503 -1.89 -25.16 -7.06
CA PRO A 503 -2.73 -25.21 -8.26
C PRO A 503 -1.93 -25.21 -9.56
N VAL A 504 -0.69 -24.72 -9.55
CA VAL A 504 0.20 -24.69 -10.71
C VAL A 504 1.55 -25.31 -10.37
N PRO A 505 2.27 -25.91 -11.33
CA PRO A 505 3.58 -26.50 -11.04
C PRO A 505 4.55 -25.48 -10.45
N VAL A 506 5.08 -25.80 -9.28
CA VAL A 506 6.14 -25.02 -8.61
C VAL A 506 7.38 -25.89 -8.53
N TYR A 507 8.54 -25.30 -8.81
CA TYR A 507 9.82 -25.97 -8.77
C TYR A 507 10.71 -25.33 -7.72
N THR A 508 11.38 -26.17 -6.92
CA THR A 508 12.27 -25.72 -5.86
C THR A 508 13.59 -26.50 -5.84
N TYR A 509 14.51 -26.05 -5.03
CA TYR A 509 15.82 -26.67 -4.90
C TYR A 509 15.74 -27.96 -4.08
N ARG A 510 16.68 -28.87 -4.34
CA ARG A 510 16.94 -30.03 -3.50
C ARG A 510 18.13 -29.70 -2.58
N ALA A 511 17.96 -29.91 -1.29
CA ALA A 511 19.03 -29.64 -0.33
C ALA A 511 19.10 -30.70 0.77
N ARG A 512 20.28 -30.81 1.42
CA ARG A 512 20.52 -31.64 2.58
C ARG A 512 21.15 -30.82 3.71
N PRO A 513 20.91 -31.19 4.98
CA PRO A 513 21.52 -30.47 6.10
C PRO A 513 23.02 -30.71 6.15
N VAL A 514 23.79 -29.67 6.52
CA VAL A 514 25.21 -29.73 6.87
C VAL A 514 25.35 -29.52 8.37
N ASP A 515 24.96 -28.37 8.88
CA ASP A 515 24.95 -28.01 10.30
C ASP A 515 23.60 -27.35 10.72
N SER A 516 22.58 -27.52 9.91
CA SER A 516 21.19 -27.12 10.21
C SER A 516 20.37 -28.32 10.68
N GLU A 517 19.26 -28.04 11.34
CA GLU A 517 18.26 -29.02 11.71
C GLU A 517 17.16 -29.10 10.65
N VAL A 518 16.73 -30.32 10.27
CA VAL A 518 15.50 -30.52 9.49
C VAL A 518 14.34 -30.42 10.44
N ILE A 519 13.47 -29.42 10.21
CA ILE A 519 12.27 -29.17 11.00
C ILE A 519 11.05 -29.85 10.38
N ALA A 520 10.94 -29.83 9.05
CA ALA A 520 9.81 -30.46 8.36
C ALA A 520 10.22 -31.06 7.02
N VAL A 521 9.44 -32.05 6.59
CA VAL A 521 9.60 -32.79 5.32
C VAL A 521 8.29 -32.78 4.53
N ASP A 522 8.37 -33.03 3.22
CA ASP A 522 7.21 -33.23 2.35
C ASP A 522 6.69 -34.68 2.37
N ASN A 523 5.65 -34.98 1.55
CA ASN A 523 5.08 -36.34 1.40
C ASN A 523 6.08 -37.42 0.99
N ASN A 524 7.22 -37.03 0.39
CA ASN A 524 8.26 -37.94 -0.11
C ASN A 524 9.50 -37.95 0.81
N ASN A 525 9.37 -37.42 2.01
CA ASN A 525 10.44 -37.22 2.99
C ASN A 525 11.59 -36.30 2.48
N ASN A 526 11.34 -35.44 1.49
CA ASN A 526 12.30 -34.41 1.14
C ASN A 526 12.26 -33.31 2.21
N PRO A 527 13.40 -32.86 2.77
CA PRO A 527 13.42 -31.73 3.67
C PRO A 527 12.90 -30.45 3.02
N VAL A 528 11.95 -29.78 3.67
CA VAL A 528 11.35 -28.53 3.17
C VAL A 528 11.56 -27.35 4.09
N LEU A 529 11.77 -27.56 5.40
CA LEU A 529 12.07 -26.52 6.35
C LEU A 529 13.28 -26.88 7.19
N PHE A 530 14.27 -26.01 7.19
CA PHE A 530 15.49 -26.12 7.98
C PHE A 530 15.60 -24.97 8.98
N LYS A 531 16.31 -25.22 10.09
CA LYS A 531 16.67 -24.21 11.08
C LYS A 531 18.19 -24.31 11.35
N ALA A 532 18.89 -23.20 11.10
CA ALA A 532 20.31 -23.07 11.39
C ALA A 532 20.56 -22.00 12.44
N ARG A 533 21.51 -22.22 13.34
CA ARG A 533 21.99 -21.19 14.26
C ARG A 533 23.21 -20.48 13.66
N ARG A 534 23.20 -19.14 13.69
CA ARG A 534 24.35 -18.30 13.29
C ARG A 534 24.61 -17.26 14.36
N GLY A 535 25.74 -17.41 15.03
CA GLY A 535 26.05 -16.59 16.19
C GLY A 535 24.94 -16.63 17.25
N ARG A 536 24.22 -15.48 17.42
CA ARG A 536 23.14 -15.35 18.41
C ARG A 536 21.74 -15.50 17.81
N GLY A 537 21.62 -15.57 16.48
CA GLY A 537 20.32 -15.64 15.78
C GLY A 537 20.09 -16.95 15.04
N TYR A 538 18.95 -17.04 14.39
CA TYR A 538 18.49 -18.21 13.65
C TYR A 538 18.14 -17.87 12.20
N VAL A 539 18.36 -18.84 11.30
CA VAL A 539 17.91 -18.81 9.91
C VAL A 539 16.93 -19.95 9.70
N TYR A 540 15.72 -19.61 9.25
CA TYR A 540 14.69 -20.55 8.84
C TYR A 540 14.64 -20.58 7.31
N THR A 541 15.06 -21.70 6.72
CA THR A 541 15.10 -21.87 5.26
C THR A 541 13.94 -22.75 4.81
N MET A 542 13.01 -22.19 4.09
CA MET A 542 11.85 -22.86 3.53
C MET A 542 12.07 -23.10 2.04
N LEU A 543 12.16 -24.36 1.63
CA LEU A 543 12.33 -24.71 0.22
C LEU A 543 11.01 -24.74 -0.57
N LEU A 544 9.86 -24.88 0.12
CA LEU A 544 8.56 -24.75 -0.50
C LEU A 544 8.15 -23.27 -0.49
N PRO A 545 8.02 -22.61 -1.66
CA PRO A 545 7.72 -21.17 -1.74
C PRO A 545 6.26 -20.87 -1.42
N ILE A 546 5.89 -20.91 -0.15
CA ILE A 546 4.50 -20.81 0.33
C ILE A 546 3.84 -19.52 -0.17
N GLU A 547 4.55 -18.40 -0.13
CA GLU A 547 4.04 -17.09 -0.51
C GLU A 547 3.68 -17.04 -2.00
N LEU A 548 4.54 -17.61 -2.85
CA LEU A 548 4.26 -17.73 -4.28
C LEU A 548 3.10 -18.68 -4.56
N ILE A 549 3.03 -19.80 -3.83
CA ILE A 549 1.92 -20.77 -3.96
C ILE A 549 0.60 -20.08 -3.64
N GLN A 550 0.51 -19.39 -2.51
CA GLN A 550 -0.69 -18.66 -2.10
C GLN A 550 -1.06 -17.53 -3.08
N SER A 551 -0.08 -16.95 -3.77
CA SER A 551 -0.33 -15.93 -4.80
C SER A 551 -1.00 -16.48 -6.07
N GLN A 552 -0.89 -17.78 -6.34
CA GLN A 552 -1.47 -18.45 -7.51
C GLN A 552 -2.87 -19.00 -7.26
N ILE A 553 -3.33 -19.01 -6.01
CA ILE A 553 -4.69 -19.40 -5.66
C ILE A 553 -5.62 -18.24 -6.01
N VAL A 554 -6.78 -18.53 -6.58
CA VAL A 554 -7.83 -17.54 -6.83
C VAL A 554 -8.15 -16.83 -5.51
N VAL A 555 -8.36 -15.55 -5.56
CA VAL A 555 -8.42 -14.68 -4.38
C VAL A 555 -9.42 -15.16 -3.34
N GLU A 556 -10.58 -15.68 -3.76
CA GLU A 556 -11.64 -16.21 -2.90
C GLU A 556 -11.28 -17.54 -2.24
N TYR A 557 -10.27 -18.24 -2.75
CA TYR A 557 -9.86 -19.57 -2.28
C TYR A 557 -8.50 -19.59 -1.59
N MET A 558 -7.93 -18.43 -1.27
CA MET A 558 -6.75 -18.39 -0.41
C MET A 558 -7.05 -19.07 0.92
N ASP A 559 -6.08 -19.83 1.46
CA ASP A 559 -6.30 -20.58 2.72
C ASP A 559 -6.40 -19.66 3.93
N TRP A 560 -7.62 -19.45 4.40
CA TRP A 560 -7.94 -18.72 5.61
C TRP A 560 -8.20 -19.61 6.82
N SER A 561 -7.79 -20.90 6.77
CA SER A 561 -7.95 -21.82 7.91
C SER A 561 -7.03 -21.54 9.09
N GLY A 562 -6.03 -20.67 8.92
CA GLY A 562 -5.01 -20.37 9.94
C GLY A 562 -3.85 -21.36 10.00
N LYS A 563 -3.85 -22.41 9.20
CA LYS A 563 -2.80 -23.45 9.22
C LYS A 563 -1.47 -22.92 8.72
N ILE A 564 -1.46 -22.17 7.63
CA ILE A 564 -0.24 -21.54 7.08
C ILE A 564 0.23 -20.43 8.02
N GLN A 565 -0.68 -19.61 8.51
CA GLN A 565 -0.41 -18.55 9.49
C GLN A 565 0.24 -19.12 10.77
N LYS A 566 -0.12 -20.33 11.17
CA LYS A 566 0.49 -21.01 12.33
C LYS A 566 2.00 -21.22 12.17
N ILE A 567 2.51 -21.40 10.94
CA ILE A 567 3.97 -21.50 10.68
C ILE A 567 4.65 -20.19 11.06
N PHE A 568 4.14 -19.06 10.57
CA PHE A 568 4.70 -17.74 10.86
C PHE A 568 4.57 -17.36 12.35
N ARG A 569 3.42 -17.65 12.98
CA ARG A 569 3.25 -17.49 14.43
C ARG A 569 4.24 -18.32 15.24
N SER A 570 4.53 -19.52 14.78
CA SER A 570 5.50 -20.42 15.45
C SER A 570 6.92 -19.89 15.38
N ILE A 571 7.33 -19.40 14.21
CA ILE A 571 8.63 -18.73 14.05
C ILE A 571 8.69 -17.46 14.89
N ALA A 572 7.65 -16.62 14.87
CA ALA A 572 7.57 -15.39 15.66
C ALA A 572 7.73 -15.67 17.16
N LYS A 573 7.08 -16.73 17.68
CA LYS A 573 7.25 -17.18 19.08
C LYS A 573 8.68 -17.57 19.41
N GLU A 574 9.34 -18.35 18.54
CA GLU A 574 10.71 -18.79 18.78
C GLU A 574 11.73 -17.66 18.79
N VAL A 575 11.50 -16.61 17.98
CA VAL A 575 12.39 -15.45 17.92
C VAL A 575 11.97 -14.32 18.88
N GLY A 576 10.99 -14.58 19.75
CA GLY A 576 10.58 -13.66 20.83
C GLY A 576 9.86 -12.41 20.36
N ILE A 577 9.07 -12.50 19.27
CA ILE A 577 8.18 -11.44 18.85
C ILE A 577 6.92 -11.48 19.72
N GLU A 578 6.58 -10.35 20.34
CA GLU A 578 5.37 -10.21 21.16
C GLU A 578 4.15 -9.92 20.25
N ILE A 579 3.15 -10.79 20.32
CA ILE A 579 1.82 -10.53 19.78
C ILE A 579 0.93 -10.15 20.95
N ARG A 580 0.76 -8.84 21.20
CA ARG A 580 0.02 -8.34 22.38
C ARG A 580 -1.47 -8.54 22.27
N TYR A 581 -2.02 -8.39 21.08
CA TYR A 581 -3.44 -8.58 20.80
C TYR A 581 -3.61 -9.63 19.73
N GLU A 582 -4.36 -10.66 19.99
CA GLU A 582 -4.53 -11.75 19.05
C GLU A 582 -5.98 -12.28 18.99
N THR A 583 -6.32 -12.79 17.82
CA THR A 583 -7.56 -13.53 17.58
C THR A 583 -7.26 -14.77 16.74
N PRO A 584 -8.02 -15.86 16.88
CA PRO A 584 -7.84 -17.04 16.02
C PRO A 584 -8.35 -16.88 14.59
N SER A 585 -8.96 -15.74 14.26
CA SER A 585 -9.59 -15.49 12.96
C SER A 585 -8.64 -14.78 11.99
N PRO A 586 -8.10 -15.47 10.96
CA PRO A 586 -7.15 -14.86 10.02
C PRO A 586 -7.74 -13.75 9.14
N GLU A 587 -9.08 -13.62 9.07
CA GLU A 587 -9.73 -12.55 8.33
C GLU A 587 -9.72 -11.20 9.09
N ILE A 588 -9.32 -11.23 10.36
CA ILE A 588 -9.27 -10.03 11.21
C ILE A 588 -7.84 -9.53 11.30
N GLU A 589 -7.61 -8.37 10.76
CA GLU A 589 -6.35 -7.66 10.92
C GLU A 589 -6.35 -6.84 12.20
N ILE A 590 -5.28 -6.93 13.00
CA ILE A 590 -5.12 -6.15 14.23
C ILE A 590 -3.84 -5.33 14.13
N LYS A 591 -3.97 -4.01 14.24
CA LYS A 591 -2.83 -3.08 14.25
C LYS A 591 -2.81 -2.29 15.56
N PRO A 592 -1.88 -2.61 16.47
CA PRO A 592 -1.72 -1.88 17.72
C PRO A 592 -0.79 -0.69 17.57
N PHE A 593 -1.17 0.43 18.17
CA PHE A 593 -0.36 1.63 18.33
C PHE A 593 -0.06 1.78 19.83
N TYR A 594 1.18 1.63 20.18
CA TYR A 594 1.64 1.53 21.56
C TYR A 594 1.90 2.91 22.16
N GLY A 595 1.25 3.18 23.29
CA GLY A 595 1.53 4.34 24.15
C GLY A 595 2.28 3.92 25.43
N LYS A 596 2.34 4.84 26.41
CA LYS A 596 3.04 4.59 27.68
C LYS A 596 2.23 3.71 28.64
N GLN A 597 0.94 3.97 28.80
CA GLN A 597 0.04 3.29 29.77
C GLN A 597 -1.25 2.78 29.13
N SER A 598 -1.38 2.96 27.84
CA SER A 598 -2.51 2.54 27.02
C SER A 598 -2.09 2.36 25.57
N ASP A 599 -2.91 1.67 24.80
CA ASP A 599 -2.72 1.50 23.36
C ASP A 599 -3.97 1.98 22.60
N ILE A 600 -3.77 2.37 21.34
CA ILE A 600 -4.86 2.45 20.37
C ILE A 600 -4.77 1.16 19.54
N VAL A 601 -5.88 0.42 19.47
CA VAL A 601 -5.97 -0.84 18.71
C VAL A 601 -6.98 -0.68 17.60
N ILE A 602 -6.54 -0.84 16.36
CA ILE A 602 -7.42 -0.88 15.20
C ILE A 602 -7.58 -2.35 14.77
N ALA A 603 -8.82 -2.85 14.78
CA ALA A 603 -9.13 -4.16 14.24
C ALA A 603 -10.07 -4.02 13.03
N ILE A 604 -9.75 -4.71 11.95
CA ILE A 604 -10.47 -4.64 10.67
C ILE A 604 -10.90 -6.05 10.28
N ASN A 605 -12.17 -6.20 9.96
CA ASN A 605 -12.72 -7.43 9.41
C ASN A 605 -12.70 -7.36 7.88
N HIS A 606 -11.83 -8.11 7.25
CA HIS A 606 -11.75 -8.22 5.80
C HIS A 606 -12.72 -9.26 5.22
N GLY A 607 -13.38 -10.03 6.07
CA GLY A 607 -14.29 -11.12 5.71
C GLY A 607 -15.76 -10.85 5.97
N GLU A 608 -16.50 -11.93 6.11
CA GLU A 608 -17.92 -11.92 6.43
C GLU A 608 -18.19 -11.52 7.89
N HIS A 609 -19.47 -11.31 8.23
CA HIS A 609 -19.89 -11.01 9.61
C HIS A 609 -19.41 -12.09 10.58
N LYS A 610 -18.75 -11.68 11.65
CA LYS A 610 -18.20 -12.60 12.64
C LYS A 610 -18.21 -12.00 14.04
N LYS A 611 -18.53 -12.83 15.04
CA LYS A 611 -18.26 -12.53 16.45
C LYS A 611 -16.89 -13.07 16.81
N ILE A 612 -16.04 -12.23 17.37
CA ILE A 612 -14.65 -12.56 17.69
C ILE A 612 -14.32 -12.22 19.13
N THR A 613 -13.29 -12.86 19.64
CA THR A 613 -12.63 -12.46 20.88
C THR A 613 -11.20 -12.05 20.54
N ILE A 614 -10.79 -10.85 20.95
CA ILE A 614 -9.40 -10.40 20.94
C ILE A 614 -8.84 -10.61 22.35
N THR A 615 -7.81 -11.42 22.50
CA THR A 615 -7.09 -11.62 23.76
C THR A 615 -5.92 -10.67 23.87
N SER A 616 -5.58 -10.25 25.09
CA SER A 616 -4.46 -9.37 25.40
C SER A 616 -3.48 -10.04 26.36
N THR A 617 -2.19 -9.89 26.10
CA THR A 617 -1.15 -10.31 27.06
C THR A 617 -1.00 -9.38 28.25
N LYS A 618 -1.60 -8.19 28.21
CA LYS A 618 -1.65 -7.22 29.30
C LYS A 618 -3.01 -7.26 30.01
N GLN A 619 -2.99 -6.99 31.32
CA GLN A 619 -4.20 -6.85 32.11
C GLN A 619 -4.94 -5.55 31.74
N LEU A 620 -6.15 -5.68 31.25
CA LEU A 620 -6.99 -4.58 30.82
C LEU A 620 -7.67 -3.91 32.00
N LYS A 621 -7.65 -2.58 32.07
CA LYS A 621 -8.32 -1.76 33.09
C LYS A 621 -9.60 -1.11 32.57
N ASN A 622 -9.55 -0.61 31.34
CA ASN A 622 -10.67 0.05 30.70
C ASN A 622 -10.53 -0.03 29.18
N ILE A 623 -11.66 -0.10 28.48
CA ILE A 623 -11.74 -0.11 27.04
C ILE A 623 -12.78 0.91 26.61
N THR A 624 -12.37 1.82 25.73
CA THR A 624 -13.25 2.81 25.12
C THR A 624 -13.23 2.64 23.62
N LYS A 625 -14.37 2.37 23.01
CA LYS A 625 -14.50 2.44 21.56
C LYS A 625 -14.49 3.90 21.13
N ILE A 626 -13.57 4.24 20.22
CA ILE A 626 -13.37 5.60 19.70
C ILE A 626 -13.67 5.73 18.20
N GLY A 627 -13.88 4.61 17.50
CA GLY A 627 -14.25 4.62 16.09
C GLY A 627 -14.67 3.26 15.56
N GLY A 628 -15.14 3.26 14.32
CA GLY A 628 -15.56 2.07 13.58
C GLY A 628 -17.03 1.68 13.78
N ASN A 629 -17.51 0.79 12.92
CA ASN A 629 -18.90 0.34 12.90
C ASN A 629 -19.14 -1.03 13.56
N ALA A 630 -18.09 -1.71 14.05
CA ALA A 630 -18.22 -2.91 14.84
C ALA A 630 -18.64 -2.58 16.30
N ILE A 631 -19.15 -3.55 17.03
CA ILE A 631 -19.74 -3.37 18.36
C ILE A 631 -18.95 -4.17 19.40
N VAL A 632 -18.39 -3.51 20.42
CA VAL A 632 -17.85 -4.19 21.61
C VAL A 632 -19.02 -4.68 22.43
N THR A 633 -19.14 -6.00 22.57
CA THR A 633 -20.26 -6.64 23.29
C THR A 633 -19.97 -6.87 24.75
N SER A 634 -18.73 -7.23 25.08
CA SER A 634 -18.24 -7.41 26.44
C SER A 634 -16.73 -7.34 26.49
N TRP A 635 -16.16 -7.24 27.69
CA TRP A 635 -14.73 -7.40 27.91
C TRP A 635 -14.42 -7.87 29.32
N THR A 636 -13.26 -8.50 29.50
CA THR A 636 -12.70 -8.95 30.78
C THR A 636 -11.31 -8.33 30.97
N SER A 637 -10.61 -8.71 32.01
CA SER A 637 -9.22 -8.25 32.23
C SER A 637 -8.21 -8.72 31.15
N THR A 638 -8.57 -9.67 30.30
CA THR A 638 -7.65 -10.24 29.27
C THR A 638 -8.28 -10.46 27.91
N ALA A 639 -9.56 -10.15 27.72
CA ALA A 639 -10.27 -10.44 26.49
C ALA A 639 -11.31 -9.35 26.16
N ILE A 640 -11.57 -9.15 24.88
CA ILE A 640 -12.53 -8.19 24.32
C ILE A 640 -13.39 -8.94 23.30
N ASP A 641 -14.68 -9.01 23.54
CA ASP A 641 -15.63 -9.61 22.61
C ASP A 641 -16.24 -8.55 21.70
N ILE A 642 -16.20 -8.82 20.40
CA ILE A 642 -16.61 -7.84 19.39
C ILE A 642 -17.49 -8.53 18.35
N ASP A 643 -18.61 -7.90 18.04
CA ASP A 643 -19.46 -8.23 16.89
C ASP A 643 -19.02 -7.38 15.70
N MET A 644 -18.43 -8.04 14.69
CA MET A 644 -17.82 -7.40 13.51
C MET A 644 -18.63 -7.71 12.26
N PRO A 645 -19.47 -6.79 11.78
CA PRO A 645 -20.11 -6.91 10.47
C PRO A 645 -19.09 -7.13 9.33
N LYS A 646 -19.57 -7.58 8.17
CA LYS A 646 -18.77 -7.71 6.94
C LYS A 646 -18.08 -6.38 6.62
N LYS A 647 -16.77 -6.42 6.35
CA LYS A 647 -15.97 -5.25 5.96
C LYS A 647 -16.03 -4.11 6.99
N SER A 648 -16.09 -4.45 8.28
CA SER A 648 -16.19 -3.50 9.38
C SER A 648 -14.83 -3.24 10.04
N ALA A 649 -14.78 -2.19 10.84
CA ALA A 649 -13.64 -1.87 11.68
C ALA A 649 -14.08 -1.45 13.09
N VAL A 650 -13.15 -1.54 14.04
CA VAL A 650 -13.25 -0.94 15.36
C VAL A 650 -11.94 -0.28 15.74
N VAL A 651 -12.01 0.87 16.37
CA VAL A 651 -10.86 1.54 16.98
C VAL A 651 -11.10 1.63 18.48
N LEU A 652 -10.17 1.07 19.23
CA LEU A 652 -10.25 0.97 20.69
C LEU A 652 -9.12 1.74 21.34
N HIS A 653 -9.43 2.53 22.37
CA HIS A 653 -8.44 3.00 23.33
C HIS A 653 -8.45 2.05 24.52
N VAL A 654 -7.34 1.34 24.72
CA VAL A 654 -7.18 0.25 25.69
C VAL A 654 -6.21 0.68 26.78
N GLN A 655 -6.69 0.77 28.03
CA GLN A 655 -5.91 1.14 29.21
C GLN A 655 -5.55 -0.09 30.03
N TYR A 656 -4.36 -0.13 30.63
CA TYR A 656 -3.86 -1.25 31.42
C TYR A 656 -3.97 -1.03 32.92
N GLN A 657 -3.99 -2.12 33.65
CA GLN A 657 -3.69 -2.11 35.09
C GLN A 657 -2.19 -1.88 35.25
N LEU A 658 -1.81 -0.94 36.12
CA LEU A 658 -0.41 -0.62 36.43
C LEU A 658 0.20 -1.69 37.35
#